data_3a821b318d4b845169dd6092594d7e56
#
_entry.id   3a821b318d4b845169dd6092594d7e56
#
_cell.length_a   1.000
_cell.length_b   1.000
_cell.length_c   1.000
_cell.angle_alpha   90.00
_cell.angle_beta   90.00
_cell.angle_gamma   90.00
#
_symmetry.space_group_name_H-M   'P 1'
#
loop_
_entity.id
_entity.type
_entity.pdbx_description
1 polymer ?
#
loop_
_entity_poly.entity_id
_entity_poly.type
_entity_poly.pdbx_seq_one_letter_code
_entity_poly.pdbx_strand_id
1 'polypeptide(L)'
;MAFNKDSLEKTNAKKHAPAWCGLLLAGALALALTATPTLALADEGTPTDDQQAPVATNQAKDGTFTTLEADETEKDDQPEETVEPITPEPVDVNYQAHVQDIGWQEPVENGEEAGTDGQSKRVEAVKISLSHEDGSSVDGGVTYRAHVQDYGWMAEGSNGGLAGTTGQSKRVEAICINLTGNVATDYDIWYRAHVQDIGWMSWAKNGDPVGSMGHALRIEALQIQLLTKGAAAPQSADTVTTDAFRDNAHVAVNAHVQNIGWQGGTATNDAVAGTTGRALRVEAVTARLDGCYEQGGIEYGAHVQNIGWTGTAANGAIAGTTGRALQVEGIWFKLTGAIAETHDVWYRAHVANAGWLDWAKDGDKAGTSGLSTRIEALQVKLVKKGAAAPGSDKVAFVVLPTLTYTTYVQGKGWQADATAGATSGITGQALRVEGLKANVTGNSAAAGAIEYRSHMQNEGWQGWRLNGTQSGSPDRGERTEAIQVRLTGVLSTLCNVWYRVHVQDVGWLGWTANGSPAGSTSLGLRVEAVQMKVTPKDAAAPGSTYQSYSETKLGYQNPSYMYQLSSKSVRLVGSGPFAYRQESRLSPTATYDQAVATFLATARSYLGTPYHWDWAYAPGVGTDCAGFVQSCMESVGMQTPYNTFEHRQAESNRALWQDHNANNMRADSHIPHVALSARRPGDLVFYNGHVGIYVGNDTIINATPGYVQYTNMWKWRVLAIGRIFS
;
A
#
# COMPACT_ATOMS: atom_id res chain seq x y z
N MET A 1 -23.18 58.21 -7.72
CA MET A 1 -22.22 59.19 -7.20
C MET A 1 -21.02 58.36 -6.78
N ALA A 2 -20.06 58.08 -7.60
CA ALA A 2 -19.03 58.93 -8.21
C ALA A 2 -18.03 59.44 -7.19
N PHE A 3 -16.83 59.08 -7.51
CA PHE A 3 -15.49 59.64 -7.29
C PHE A 3 -14.63 58.83 -6.28
N ASN A 4 -13.59 58.26 -6.70
CA ASN A 4 -12.41 58.42 -7.54
C ASN A 4 -11.14 58.57 -6.67
N LYS A 5 -10.19 57.69 -6.86
CA LYS A 5 -8.83 57.81 -7.41
C LYS A 5 -7.69 58.39 -6.53
N ASP A 6 -6.64 57.64 -6.64
CA ASP A 6 -5.20 58.02 -6.82
C ASP A 6 -4.41 58.32 -5.54
N SER A 7 -3.19 58.00 -5.36
CA SER A 7 -2.09 57.42 -6.16
C SER A 7 -0.78 57.50 -5.35
N LEU A 8 0.16 56.61 -5.66
CA LEU A 8 1.62 56.83 -5.67
C LEU A 8 2.33 57.02 -4.28
N GLU A 9 3.45 56.50 -3.97
CA GLU A 9 4.68 56.24 -4.71
C GLU A 9 5.66 55.36 -3.91
N LYS A 10 6.42 54.61 -4.66
CA LYS A 10 7.72 53.98 -4.47
C LYS A 10 8.69 54.60 -3.44
N THR A 11 9.46 53.75 -2.78
CA THR A 11 10.92 53.90 -2.75
C THR A 11 11.64 52.55 -2.52
N ASN A 12 12.61 52.33 -3.39
CA ASN A 12 13.66 51.33 -3.37
C ASN A 12 14.67 51.57 -2.24
N ALA A 13 15.22 50.49 -1.66
CA ALA A 13 16.65 50.48 -1.31
C ALA A 13 17.18 49.03 -1.26
N LYS A 14 18.24 48.84 -2.00
CA LYS A 14 19.11 47.67 -2.21
C LYS A 14 20.08 47.43 -1.04
N LYS A 15 20.64 46.17 -1.02
CA LYS A 15 21.97 45.72 -0.59
C LYS A 15 22.10 45.36 0.91
N HIS A 16 22.66 44.22 1.34
CA HIS A 16 23.89 43.53 0.94
C HIS A 16 23.86 42.10 1.49
N ALA A 17 24.35 41.13 0.73
CA ALA A 17 24.92 39.89 1.20
C ALA A 17 26.36 40.13 1.70
N PRO A 18 26.94 39.23 2.49
CA PRO A 18 28.20 38.66 2.07
C PRO A 18 28.24 37.15 2.08
N ALA A 19 28.82 36.63 1.01
CA ALA A 19 29.38 35.30 0.88
C ALA A 19 30.62 35.13 1.77
N TRP A 20 30.83 33.96 2.32
CA TRP A 20 32.17 33.44 2.62
C TRP A 20 32.30 31.99 2.23
N CYS A 21 33.36 31.83 1.50
CA CYS A 21 33.94 30.75 0.77
C CYS A 21 34.68 29.81 1.70
N GLY A 22 34.63 28.50 1.40
CA GLY A 22 35.83 27.67 1.28
C GLY A 22 36.28 26.90 2.51
N LEU A 23 36.34 25.59 2.47
CA LEU A 23 37.53 24.81 2.12
C LEU A 23 37.26 23.33 2.15
N LEU A 24 37.72 22.67 1.09
CA LEU A 24 37.92 21.25 0.90
C LEU A 24 38.84 20.63 1.98
N LEU A 25 38.56 19.41 2.41
CA LEU A 25 39.62 18.42 2.57
C LEU A 25 39.10 17.01 2.25
N ALA A 26 39.65 16.45 1.21
CA ALA A 26 39.57 15.06 0.82
C ALA A 26 40.38 14.19 1.78
N GLY A 27 39.91 12.99 2.03
CA GLY A 27 40.67 11.95 2.75
C GLY A 27 40.14 10.58 2.33
N ALA A 28 40.70 10.07 1.23
CA ALA A 28 40.58 8.69 0.83
C ALA A 28 41.44 7.81 1.74
N LEU A 29 40.90 6.69 2.19
CA LEU A 29 41.72 5.51 2.50
C LEU A 29 40.96 4.25 2.13
N ALA A 30 41.50 3.61 1.10
CA ALA A 30 41.20 2.25 0.71
C ALA A 30 42.08 1.30 1.51
N LEU A 31 41.68 0.05 1.60
CA LEU A 31 42.39 -1.26 1.72
C LEU A 31 41.54 -2.15 2.67
N ALA A 32 41.36 -3.41 2.48
CA ALA A 32 41.71 -4.42 1.49
C ALA A 32 40.97 -5.70 1.87
N LEU A 33 40.63 -6.45 0.86
CA LEU A 33 40.55 -7.91 0.76
C LEU A 33 41.11 -8.76 1.93
N THR A 34 40.40 -9.84 2.27
CA THR A 34 40.80 -11.26 2.17
C THR A 34 39.69 -12.14 2.74
N ALA A 35 39.12 -12.99 1.92
CA ALA A 35 39.45 -14.41 1.72
C ALA A 35 38.66 -15.34 2.66
N THR A 36 37.85 -16.16 2.02
CA THR A 36 37.30 -17.45 2.49
C THR A 36 38.34 -18.41 3.00
N PRO A 37 37.99 -19.37 3.85
CA PRO A 37 38.10 -20.74 3.38
C PRO A 37 36.92 -21.65 3.69
N THR A 38 36.65 -22.51 2.75
CA THR A 38 36.00 -23.81 2.80
C THR A 38 36.76 -24.81 3.71
N LEU A 39 36.02 -25.73 4.34
CA LEU A 39 36.28 -27.17 4.57
C LEU A 39 35.15 -27.67 5.49
N ALA A 40 34.29 -28.58 5.14
CA ALA A 40 34.35 -29.96 4.74
C ALA A 40 34.33 -30.97 5.93
N LEU A 41 33.34 -31.88 5.84
CA LEU A 41 33.25 -33.27 6.32
C LEU A 41 33.16 -33.47 7.86
N ALA A 42 32.34 -34.31 8.38
CA ALA A 42 31.82 -35.66 8.22
C ALA A 42 30.87 -35.86 9.42
N ASP A 43 30.03 -36.74 9.58
CA ASP A 43 29.61 -38.06 9.15
C ASP A 43 28.71 -38.64 10.26
N GLU A 44 27.79 -39.52 9.86
CA GLU A 44 27.13 -40.59 10.61
C GLU A 44 25.97 -40.30 11.59
N GLY A 45 24.85 -41.00 11.30
CA GLY A 45 23.93 -41.51 12.26
C GLY A 45 22.48 -41.62 11.85
N THR A 46 22.10 -42.60 11.03
CA THR A 46 20.75 -43.23 11.03
C THR A 46 20.65 -44.19 12.19
N PRO A 47 19.47 -44.72 12.65
CA PRO A 47 18.32 -45.13 11.86
C PRO A 47 16.91 -44.99 12.50
N THR A 48 15.89 -45.38 11.67
CA THR A 48 14.59 -46.02 11.98
C THR A 48 13.50 -45.18 12.62
N ASP A 49 12.24 -45.24 12.32
CA ASP A 49 11.37 -46.22 11.66
C ASP A 49 9.95 -45.62 11.48
N ASP A 50 9.29 -46.06 10.42
CA ASP A 50 7.88 -46.44 10.27
C ASP A 50 6.77 -45.38 10.16
N GLN A 51 6.08 -45.33 9.06
CA GLN A 51 4.79 -45.94 8.65
C GLN A 51 4.19 -45.23 7.41
N GLN A 52 4.23 -45.89 6.30
CA GLN A 52 3.19 -46.53 5.46
C GLN A 52 2.04 -45.67 4.91
N ALA A 53 2.07 -45.65 3.57
CA ALA A 53 1.02 -45.28 2.62
C ALA A 53 -0.06 -46.36 2.48
N PRO A 54 -1.08 -46.15 1.64
CA PRO A 54 -1.49 -47.26 0.78
C PRO A 54 -1.53 -46.92 -0.71
N VAL A 55 -0.97 -47.88 -1.46
CA VAL A 55 -0.98 -48.04 -2.91
C VAL A 55 -2.26 -48.74 -3.34
N ALA A 56 -2.85 -48.29 -4.44
CA ALA A 56 -3.89 -49.03 -5.15
C ALA A 56 -3.28 -49.82 -6.32
N THR A 57 -3.43 -51.12 -6.27
CA THR A 57 -3.05 -52.08 -7.29
C THR A 57 -4.12 -52.21 -8.39
N ASN A 58 -3.69 -52.37 -9.65
CA ASN A 58 -4.44 -53.07 -10.65
C ASN A 58 -3.56 -54.09 -11.38
N GLN A 59 -4.01 -55.33 -11.36
CA GLN A 59 -3.42 -56.52 -11.91
C GLN A 59 -3.58 -56.60 -13.42
N ALA A 60 -2.57 -57.13 -14.11
CA ALA A 60 -2.72 -57.75 -15.43
C ALA A 60 -2.17 -59.17 -15.41
N LYS A 61 -2.92 -60.05 -16.02
CA LYS A 61 -2.78 -61.49 -16.05
C LYS A 61 -1.69 -61.96 -17.00
N ASP A 62 -0.97 -62.92 -16.51
CA ASP A 62 -0.43 -64.20 -17.04
C ASP A 62 -0.36 -64.41 -18.54
N GLY A 63 0.82 -64.76 -19.03
CA GLY A 63 1.10 -65.24 -20.37
C GLY A 63 2.53 -65.83 -20.45
N THR A 64 2.60 -67.06 -20.28
CA THR A 64 3.67 -68.07 -20.28
C THR A 64 4.78 -67.84 -21.34
N PHE A 65 6.02 -67.88 -20.90
CA PHE A 65 7.21 -68.06 -21.73
C PHE A 65 7.46 -69.56 -21.95
N THR A 66 7.64 -69.90 -23.21
CA THR A 66 8.27 -71.18 -23.61
C THR A 66 9.55 -70.81 -24.38
N THR A 67 10.66 -71.26 -23.83
CA THR A 67 11.97 -71.29 -24.48
C THR A 67 11.96 -72.36 -25.58
N LEU A 68 12.47 -71.96 -26.77
CA LEU A 68 12.95 -72.93 -27.76
C LEU A 68 14.39 -72.54 -28.14
N GLU A 69 15.17 -73.61 -28.14
CA GLU A 69 16.60 -73.61 -28.37
C GLU A 69 16.94 -73.35 -29.85
N ALA A 70 18.16 -72.85 -30.03
CA ALA A 70 18.82 -72.49 -31.28
C ALA A 70 19.04 -73.76 -32.15
N ASP A 71 18.81 -73.60 -33.46
CA ASP A 71 19.42 -74.47 -34.47
C ASP A 71 20.24 -73.58 -35.40
N GLU A 72 21.55 -73.87 -35.49
CA GLU A 72 22.53 -73.23 -36.39
C GLU A 72 22.32 -73.86 -37.81
N THR A 73 22.07 -72.91 -38.77
CA THR A 73 22.47 -73.27 -40.17
C THR A 73 22.73 -71.95 -40.98
N GLU A 74 23.90 -71.95 -41.53
CA GLU A 74 24.40 -71.35 -42.74
C GLU A 74 24.38 -69.81 -42.91
N LYS A 75 25.62 -69.25 -42.90
CA LYS A 75 26.02 -67.99 -43.51
C LYS A 75 25.72 -68.00 -45.03
N ASP A 76 24.95 -67.06 -45.45
CA ASP A 76 24.95 -66.51 -46.80
C ASP A 76 25.68 -65.16 -46.79
N ASP A 77 26.91 -65.11 -47.31
CA ASP A 77 27.70 -63.93 -47.49
C ASP A 77 27.12 -63.13 -48.67
N GLN A 78 26.22 -62.24 -48.40
CA GLN A 78 25.94 -61.07 -49.28
C GLN A 78 26.65 -59.85 -48.66
N PRO A 79 27.39 -59.06 -49.46
CA PRO A 79 28.00 -57.82 -48.96
C PRO A 79 26.88 -56.86 -48.56
N GLU A 80 26.87 -56.43 -47.28
CA GLU A 80 26.15 -55.26 -46.85
C GLU A 80 26.54 -54.09 -47.72
N GLU A 81 25.67 -53.66 -48.60
CA GLU A 81 25.75 -52.43 -49.33
C GLU A 81 25.72 -51.32 -48.23
N THR A 82 26.88 -50.81 -47.86
CA THR A 82 26.97 -49.58 -47.08
C THR A 82 26.25 -48.49 -47.86
N VAL A 83 25.00 -48.21 -47.54
CA VAL A 83 24.34 -47.01 -47.96
C VAL A 83 25.12 -45.85 -47.40
N GLU A 84 26.01 -45.23 -48.19
CA GLU A 84 26.57 -43.97 -47.81
C GLU A 84 25.44 -43.00 -47.47
N PRO A 85 25.54 -42.21 -46.39
CA PRO A 85 24.52 -41.22 -46.10
C PRO A 85 24.41 -40.32 -47.30
N ILE A 86 23.22 -40.29 -47.95
CA ILE A 86 22.90 -39.40 -49.03
C ILE A 86 23.04 -38.00 -48.44
N THR A 87 24.16 -37.35 -48.76
CA THR A 87 24.28 -35.89 -48.50
C THR A 87 23.25 -35.19 -49.35
N PRO A 88 22.33 -34.42 -48.79
CA PRO A 88 21.36 -33.67 -49.56
C PRO A 88 22.09 -32.85 -50.64
N GLU A 89 21.58 -32.85 -51.87
CA GLU A 89 22.11 -31.98 -52.89
C GLU A 89 22.06 -30.52 -52.42
N PRO A 90 23.13 -29.72 -52.67
CA PRO A 90 23.14 -28.32 -52.25
C PRO A 90 21.97 -27.56 -52.83
N VAL A 91 21.32 -26.78 -51.96
CA VAL A 91 20.19 -25.90 -52.31
C VAL A 91 20.62 -24.45 -52.12
N ASP A 92 20.42 -23.64 -53.17
CA ASP A 92 20.68 -22.21 -53.15
C ASP A 92 19.39 -21.43 -52.90
N VAL A 93 19.49 -20.34 -52.13
CA VAL A 93 18.43 -19.35 -51.98
C VAL A 93 18.74 -18.15 -52.86
N ASN A 94 17.88 -17.91 -53.86
CA ASN A 94 17.97 -16.78 -54.78
C ASN A 94 16.96 -15.71 -54.42
N TYR A 95 17.38 -14.45 -54.34
CA TYR A 95 16.48 -13.36 -53.99
C TYR A 95 16.87 -12.03 -54.58
N GLN A 96 15.86 -11.15 -54.80
CA GLN A 96 16.02 -9.82 -55.35
C GLN A 96 15.13 -8.82 -54.62
N ALA A 97 15.58 -7.58 -54.52
CA ALA A 97 14.83 -6.48 -53.93
C ALA A 97 14.38 -5.49 -55.03
N HIS A 98 13.15 -4.98 -54.89
CA HIS A 98 12.69 -3.79 -55.55
C HIS A 98 12.99 -2.58 -54.71
N VAL A 99 13.89 -1.72 -55.17
CA VAL A 99 14.40 -0.57 -54.41
C VAL A 99 13.85 0.74 -55.01
N GLN A 100 13.55 1.68 -54.13
CA GLN A 100 13.10 3.03 -54.48
C GLN A 100 14.03 3.66 -55.54
N ASP A 101 13.45 4.23 -56.60
CA ASP A 101 14.12 4.92 -57.72
C ASP A 101 15.12 4.06 -58.51
N ILE A 102 15.24 2.76 -58.21
CA ILE A 102 16.10 1.80 -58.90
C ILE A 102 15.23 0.76 -59.61
N GLY A 103 14.17 0.26 -58.94
CA GLY A 103 13.36 -0.85 -59.41
C GLY A 103 13.93 -2.20 -58.95
N TRP A 104 13.64 -3.29 -59.73
CA TRP A 104 14.17 -4.62 -59.42
C TRP A 104 15.66 -4.65 -59.73
N GLN A 105 16.43 -5.06 -58.70
CA GLN A 105 17.85 -5.35 -58.85
C GLN A 105 18.07 -6.74 -59.45
N GLU A 106 19.27 -7.03 -59.92
CA GLU A 106 19.62 -8.40 -60.33
C GLU A 106 19.51 -9.34 -59.10
N PRO A 107 19.10 -10.59 -59.30
CA PRO A 107 19.08 -11.57 -58.23
C PRO A 107 20.45 -11.80 -57.64
N VAL A 108 20.48 -12.00 -56.34
CA VAL A 108 21.66 -12.39 -55.55
C VAL A 108 21.37 -13.69 -54.79
N GLU A 109 22.40 -14.35 -54.25
CA GLU A 109 22.26 -15.66 -53.61
C GLU A 109 23.03 -15.78 -52.30
N ASN A 110 22.64 -16.74 -51.47
CA ASN A 110 23.41 -17.33 -50.37
C ASN A 110 24.16 -16.33 -49.46
N GLY A 111 23.46 -15.31 -48.94
CA GLY A 111 24.03 -14.34 -47.98
C GLY A 111 24.56 -13.06 -48.64
N GLU A 112 24.49 -12.92 -49.94
CA GLU A 112 24.78 -11.67 -50.64
C GLU A 112 23.74 -10.60 -50.34
N GLU A 113 24.08 -9.32 -50.49
CA GLU A 113 23.18 -8.21 -50.18
C GLU A 113 22.19 -7.90 -51.30
N ALA A 114 20.88 -7.96 -51.02
CA ALA A 114 19.83 -7.42 -51.85
C ALA A 114 19.30 -6.12 -51.25
N GLY A 115 19.36 -5.03 -51.98
CA GLY A 115 19.00 -3.71 -51.50
C GLY A 115 20.13 -2.69 -51.63
N THR A 116 20.15 -1.70 -50.77
CA THR A 116 21.19 -0.66 -50.80
C THR A 116 21.53 -0.23 -49.37
N ASP A 117 22.73 -0.55 -48.89
CA ASP A 117 23.24 -0.01 -47.63
C ASP A 117 23.78 1.42 -47.84
N GLY A 118 23.53 2.30 -46.89
CA GLY A 118 24.04 3.66 -46.84
C GLY A 118 23.51 4.65 -47.89
N GLN A 119 22.55 4.26 -48.74
CA GLN A 119 21.95 5.13 -49.77
C GLN A 119 20.60 5.73 -49.36
N SER A 120 20.14 5.41 -48.18
CA SER A 120 18.83 5.90 -47.66
C SER A 120 17.63 5.58 -48.54
N LYS A 121 17.72 4.49 -49.34
CA LYS A 121 16.63 4.01 -50.22
C LYS A 121 15.89 2.85 -49.56
N ARG A 122 14.58 2.87 -49.68
CA ARG A 122 13.72 1.80 -49.14
C ARG A 122 13.64 0.60 -50.08
N VAL A 123 13.59 -0.57 -49.50
CA VAL A 123 13.04 -1.76 -50.16
C VAL A 123 11.51 -1.61 -50.20
N GLU A 124 10.90 -1.84 -51.37
CA GLU A 124 9.47 -1.77 -51.60
C GLU A 124 8.83 -3.15 -51.77
N ALA A 125 9.59 -4.12 -52.31
CA ALA A 125 9.16 -5.50 -52.49
C ALA A 125 10.37 -6.44 -52.59
N VAL A 126 10.13 -7.74 -52.34
CA VAL A 126 11.12 -8.81 -52.51
C VAL A 126 10.51 -9.99 -53.27
N LYS A 127 11.38 -10.77 -53.92
CA LYS A 127 11.10 -12.09 -54.46
C LYS A 127 12.17 -13.03 -53.97
N ILE A 128 11.79 -14.25 -53.55
CA ILE A 128 12.69 -15.27 -53.01
C ILE A 128 12.34 -16.62 -53.62
N SER A 129 13.30 -17.38 -54.11
CA SER A 129 13.13 -18.73 -54.67
C SER A 129 14.27 -19.64 -54.25
N LEU A 130 14.07 -20.93 -54.36
CA LEU A 130 15.06 -21.96 -54.15
C LEU A 130 15.35 -22.69 -55.45
N SER A 131 16.59 -23.09 -55.65
CA SER A 131 17.01 -23.97 -56.75
C SER A 131 18.20 -24.82 -56.34
N HIS A 132 18.46 -25.90 -57.06
CA HIS A 132 19.77 -26.56 -57.03
C HIS A 132 20.74 -25.80 -57.92
N GLU A 133 22.05 -26.00 -57.77
CA GLU A 133 23.11 -25.36 -58.54
C GLU A 133 22.92 -25.56 -60.04
N ASP A 134 22.36 -26.70 -60.45
CA ASP A 134 22.02 -26.99 -61.88
C ASP A 134 20.71 -26.30 -62.35
N GLY A 135 20.02 -25.54 -61.50
CA GLY A 135 18.77 -24.87 -61.79
C GLY A 135 17.53 -25.76 -61.66
N SER A 136 17.67 -27.01 -61.24
CA SER A 136 16.54 -27.93 -61.01
C SER A 136 15.68 -27.51 -59.81
N SER A 137 14.46 -28.04 -59.76
CA SER A 137 13.48 -27.72 -58.68
C SER A 137 13.80 -28.45 -57.40
N VAL A 138 13.67 -27.76 -56.28
CA VAL A 138 13.86 -28.28 -54.95
C VAL A 138 12.58 -28.98 -54.45
N ASP A 139 12.72 -30.09 -53.71
CA ASP A 139 11.59 -30.78 -53.05
C ASP A 139 11.13 -29.98 -51.82
N GLY A 140 10.23 -29.06 -52.05
CA GLY A 140 9.76 -28.08 -51.12
C GLY A 140 9.75 -26.68 -51.67
N GLY A 141 9.87 -25.69 -50.82
CA GLY A 141 9.85 -24.29 -51.27
C GLY A 141 10.09 -23.29 -50.14
N VAL A 142 9.97 -22.03 -50.50
CA VAL A 142 10.06 -20.91 -49.55
C VAL A 142 8.77 -20.11 -49.58
N THR A 143 8.26 -19.77 -48.42
CA THR A 143 7.17 -18.81 -48.24
C THR A 143 7.64 -17.61 -47.45
N TYR A 144 7.09 -16.44 -47.73
CA TYR A 144 7.50 -15.20 -47.11
C TYR A 144 6.42 -14.14 -47.21
N ARG A 145 6.37 -13.25 -46.22
CA ARG A 145 5.46 -12.11 -46.17
C ARG A 145 6.18 -10.85 -45.69
N ALA A 146 5.76 -9.71 -46.24
CA ALA A 146 6.29 -8.41 -45.85
C ALA A 146 5.28 -7.62 -45.04
N HIS A 147 5.74 -6.91 -44.01
CA HIS A 147 5.03 -5.82 -43.37
C HIS A 147 5.31 -4.53 -44.15
N VAL A 148 4.26 -3.92 -44.69
CA VAL A 148 4.37 -2.76 -45.55
C VAL A 148 3.67 -1.56 -44.93
N GLN A 149 4.28 -0.39 -45.07
CA GLN A 149 3.72 0.89 -44.62
C GLN A 149 2.25 1.02 -45.01
N ASP A 150 1.37 1.37 -44.07
CA ASP A 150 -0.08 1.59 -44.20
C ASP A 150 -0.91 0.32 -44.52
N TYR A 151 -0.27 -0.82 -44.87
CA TYR A 151 -0.93 -2.09 -45.15
C TYR A 151 -0.77 -3.13 -44.06
N GLY A 152 0.31 -3.02 -43.27
CA GLY A 152 0.66 -4.04 -42.26
C GLY A 152 1.21 -5.32 -42.93
N TRP A 153 1.05 -6.47 -42.27
CA TRP A 153 1.44 -7.77 -42.83
C TRP A 153 0.58 -8.15 -44.01
N MET A 154 1.18 -8.23 -45.16
CA MET A 154 0.51 -8.60 -46.42
C MET A 154 0.35 -10.12 -46.55
N ALA A 155 -0.39 -10.52 -47.56
CA ALA A 155 -0.52 -11.93 -47.93
C ALA A 155 0.84 -12.56 -48.21
N GLU A 156 0.97 -13.86 -47.95
CA GLU A 156 2.20 -14.61 -48.17
C GLU A 156 2.49 -14.80 -49.66
N GLY A 157 3.71 -14.52 -50.07
CA GLY A 157 4.29 -14.89 -51.33
C GLY A 157 5.03 -16.23 -51.23
N SER A 158 5.25 -16.92 -52.33
CA SER A 158 5.98 -18.20 -52.35
C SER A 158 6.78 -18.33 -53.66
N ASN A 159 7.94 -19.00 -53.57
CA ASN A 159 8.71 -19.46 -54.73
C ASN A 159 8.84 -18.44 -55.89
N GLY A 160 9.42 -17.28 -55.64
CA GLY A 160 9.55 -16.17 -56.60
C GLY A 160 8.32 -15.24 -56.72
N GLY A 161 7.26 -15.49 -55.95
CA GLY A 161 6.11 -14.60 -55.87
C GLY A 161 6.45 -13.26 -55.20
N LEU A 162 5.62 -12.25 -55.40
CA LEU A 162 5.83 -10.91 -54.85
C LEU A 162 5.46 -10.84 -53.38
N ALA A 163 6.35 -10.34 -52.51
CA ALA A 163 5.99 -9.83 -51.18
C ALA A 163 6.36 -8.34 -51.09
N GLY A 164 5.39 -7.49 -50.77
CA GLY A 164 5.54 -6.04 -50.81
C GLY A 164 4.70 -5.37 -51.91
N THR A 165 5.06 -4.14 -52.29
CA THR A 165 4.34 -3.37 -53.30
C THR A 165 5.34 -2.77 -54.30
N THR A 166 4.93 -2.63 -55.57
CA THR A 166 5.70 -1.91 -56.60
C THR A 166 4.90 -0.72 -57.10
N GLY A 167 5.57 0.41 -57.37
CA GLY A 167 4.93 1.61 -57.92
C GLY A 167 4.00 2.37 -56.96
N GLN A 168 3.97 2.01 -55.68
CA GLN A 168 3.13 2.64 -54.66
C GLN A 168 3.90 3.50 -53.67
N SER A 169 5.22 3.55 -53.79
CA SER A 169 6.11 4.29 -52.91
C SER A 169 5.95 3.91 -51.40
N LYS A 170 5.62 2.64 -51.14
CA LYS A 170 5.47 2.10 -49.76
C LYS A 170 6.72 1.30 -49.39
N ARG A 171 7.22 1.55 -48.20
CA ARG A 171 8.39 0.82 -47.69
C ARG A 171 7.99 -0.52 -47.08
N VAL A 172 8.86 -1.50 -47.23
CA VAL A 172 8.87 -2.69 -46.42
C VAL A 172 9.52 -2.32 -45.06
N GLU A 173 8.86 -2.70 -43.99
CA GLU A 173 9.29 -2.41 -42.60
C GLU A 173 9.79 -3.66 -41.88
N ALA A 174 9.22 -4.83 -42.19
CA ALA A 174 9.65 -6.14 -41.69
C ALA A 174 9.35 -7.26 -42.69
N ILE A 175 10.01 -8.40 -42.50
CA ILE A 175 9.80 -9.61 -43.30
C ILE A 175 9.91 -10.86 -42.47
N CYS A 176 9.10 -11.88 -42.77
CA CYS A 176 9.22 -13.25 -42.30
C CYS A 176 9.44 -14.19 -43.47
N ILE A 177 10.33 -15.16 -43.34
CA ILE A 177 10.66 -16.14 -44.38
C ILE A 177 10.66 -17.53 -43.76
N ASN A 178 10.03 -18.51 -44.41
CA ASN A 178 9.94 -19.88 -43.93
C ASN A 178 10.13 -20.88 -45.05
N LEU A 179 10.73 -22.02 -44.73
CA LEU A 179 10.81 -23.17 -45.65
C LEU A 179 9.59 -24.05 -45.56
N THR A 180 9.23 -24.73 -46.66
CA THR A 180 8.14 -25.70 -46.71
C THR A 180 8.59 -26.99 -47.43
N GLY A 181 7.93 -28.14 -47.16
CA GLY A 181 8.28 -29.43 -47.74
C GLY A 181 9.58 -30.01 -47.17
N ASN A 182 10.20 -30.93 -47.92
CA ASN A 182 11.36 -31.67 -47.43
C ASN A 182 12.59 -30.79 -47.21
N VAL A 183 12.81 -29.73 -47.97
CA VAL A 183 13.92 -28.79 -47.73
C VAL A 183 13.89 -28.22 -46.31
N ALA A 184 12.74 -28.08 -45.66
CA ALA A 184 12.63 -27.63 -44.28
C ALA A 184 13.10 -28.66 -43.26
N THR A 185 13.28 -29.94 -43.63
CA THR A 185 13.85 -30.98 -42.77
C THR A 185 15.38 -30.92 -42.72
N ASP A 186 16.00 -30.49 -43.81
CA ASP A 186 17.43 -30.54 -44.04
C ASP A 186 18.13 -29.20 -43.80
N TYR A 187 17.40 -28.10 -43.95
CA TYR A 187 17.92 -26.74 -43.84
C TYR A 187 17.12 -25.87 -42.85
N ASP A 188 17.82 -24.86 -42.27
CA ASP A 188 17.28 -23.65 -41.68
C ASP A 188 17.51 -22.48 -42.61
N ILE A 189 16.50 -21.65 -42.87
CA ILE A 189 16.65 -20.39 -43.60
C ILE A 189 16.94 -19.27 -42.63
N TRP A 190 18.13 -18.70 -42.71
CA TRP A 190 18.56 -17.57 -41.91
C TRP A 190 18.46 -16.29 -42.72
N TYR A 191 18.02 -15.20 -42.13
CA TYR A 191 17.93 -13.90 -42.78
C TYR A 191 18.07 -12.77 -41.76
N ARG A 192 18.52 -11.60 -42.25
CA ARG A 192 18.63 -10.35 -41.50
C ARG A 192 18.33 -9.15 -42.38
N ALA A 193 18.01 -8.00 -41.72
CA ALA A 193 17.69 -6.76 -42.40
C ALA A 193 18.64 -5.63 -41.98
N HIS A 194 19.02 -4.78 -42.93
CA HIS A 194 19.54 -3.45 -42.66
C HIS A 194 18.37 -2.49 -42.54
N VAL A 195 18.22 -1.84 -41.42
CA VAL A 195 17.09 -0.97 -41.08
C VAL A 195 17.54 0.46 -40.89
N GLN A 196 16.81 1.39 -41.48
CA GLN A 196 17.02 2.82 -41.37
C GLN A 196 17.34 3.22 -39.90
N ASP A 197 18.37 4.06 -39.70
CA ASP A 197 18.81 4.60 -38.40
C ASP A 197 19.22 3.55 -37.36
N ILE A 198 19.20 2.23 -37.71
CA ILE A 198 19.64 1.13 -36.89
C ILE A 198 20.89 0.46 -37.47
N GLY A 199 20.90 0.16 -38.75
CA GLY A 199 21.93 -0.64 -39.41
C GLY A 199 21.55 -2.12 -39.48
N TRP A 200 22.53 -3.01 -39.64
CA TRP A 200 22.32 -4.45 -39.69
C TRP A 200 21.85 -5.00 -38.35
N MET A 201 20.67 -5.59 -38.33
CA MET A 201 20.10 -6.26 -37.17
C MET A 201 20.63 -7.71 -37.06
N SER A 202 20.34 -8.38 -35.96
CA SER A 202 20.67 -9.80 -35.79
C SER A 202 19.95 -10.70 -36.77
N TRP A 203 20.52 -11.89 -36.99
CA TRP A 203 19.89 -12.94 -37.76
C TRP A 203 18.66 -13.54 -37.08
N ALA A 204 17.60 -13.78 -37.82
CA ALA A 204 16.47 -14.61 -37.45
C ALA A 204 16.34 -15.79 -38.41
N LYS A 205 15.49 -16.77 -38.11
CA LYS A 205 15.28 -17.94 -38.97
C LYS A 205 13.85 -18.46 -38.95
N ASN A 206 13.47 -19.21 -39.99
CA ASN A 206 12.29 -20.10 -39.99
C ASN A 206 11.00 -19.43 -39.56
N GLY A 207 10.64 -18.27 -40.08
CA GLY A 207 9.40 -17.59 -39.84
C GLY A 207 9.47 -16.48 -38.75
N ASP A 208 10.56 -16.42 -37.99
CA ASP A 208 10.77 -15.31 -37.04
C ASP A 208 10.94 -13.99 -37.81
N PRO A 209 10.35 -12.86 -37.37
CA PRO A 209 10.45 -11.61 -38.13
C PRO A 209 11.82 -10.95 -38.03
N VAL A 210 12.22 -10.25 -39.08
CA VAL A 210 13.33 -9.28 -39.07
C VAL A 210 12.84 -7.91 -39.47
N GLY A 211 13.50 -6.85 -38.99
CA GLY A 211 13.11 -5.47 -39.28
C GLY A 211 12.40 -4.77 -38.15
N SER A 212 11.41 -3.92 -38.47
CA SER A 212 10.66 -3.19 -37.45
C SER A 212 9.17 -3.09 -37.81
N MET A 213 8.33 -2.96 -36.76
CA MET A 213 6.89 -2.72 -36.93
C MET A 213 6.45 -1.58 -36.00
N GLY A 214 5.66 -0.65 -36.54
CA GLY A 214 5.13 0.48 -35.77
C GLY A 214 6.13 1.62 -35.47
N HIS A 215 7.37 1.51 -35.97
CA HIS A 215 8.41 2.53 -35.82
C HIS A 215 8.57 3.43 -37.05
N ALA A 216 7.87 3.12 -38.11
CA ALA A 216 7.96 3.83 -39.42
C ALA A 216 9.38 3.81 -40.02
N LEU A 217 10.19 2.79 -39.69
CA LEU A 217 11.52 2.59 -40.24
C LEU A 217 11.48 1.62 -41.41
N ARG A 218 12.23 1.94 -42.49
CA ARG A 218 12.30 1.11 -43.69
C ARG A 218 13.41 0.07 -43.59
N ILE A 219 13.22 -1.06 -44.22
CA ILE A 219 14.31 -1.94 -44.62
C ILE A 219 15.01 -1.31 -45.83
N GLU A 220 16.33 -1.28 -45.79
CA GLU A 220 17.21 -0.75 -46.85
C GLU A 220 17.90 -1.87 -47.61
N ALA A 221 18.26 -2.97 -46.93
CA ALA A 221 18.85 -4.16 -47.53
C ALA A 221 18.49 -5.43 -46.71
N LEU A 222 18.65 -6.58 -47.39
CA LEU A 222 18.42 -7.92 -46.83
C LEU A 222 19.59 -8.84 -47.17
N GLN A 223 19.88 -9.77 -46.29
CA GLN A 223 20.72 -10.94 -46.54
C GLN A 223 19.94 -12.20 -46.10
N ILE A 224 19.98 -13.23 -46.95
CA ILE A 224 19.27 -14.50 -46.75
C ILE A 224 20.22 -15.65 -47.04
N GLN A 225 20.28 -16.67 -46.20
CA GLN A 225 21.19 -17.80 -46.32
C GLN A 225 20.54 -19.11 -45.85
N LEU A 226 20.77 -20.20 -46.56
CA LEU A 226 20.44 -21.54 -46.12
C LEU A 226 21.63 -22.13 -45.37
N LEU A 227 21.36 -22.71 -44.21
CA LEU A 227 22.34 -23.51 -43.45
C LEU A 227 21.72 -24.87 -43.11
N THR A 228 22.55 -25.89 -43.01
CA THR A 228 22.10 -27.22 -42.55
C THR A 228 21.33 -27.11 -41.26
N LYS A 229 20.29 -27.93 -41.12
CA LYS A 229 19.37 -27.92 -39.97
C LYS A 229 20.11 -27.95 -38.64
N GLY A 230 19.80 -27.01 -37.77
CA GLY A 230 20.41 -26.89 -36.45
C GLY A 230 21.77 -26.18 -36.41
N ALA A 231 22.31 -25.73 -37.55
CA ALA A 231 23.55 -24.96 -37.59
C ALA A 231 23.40 -23.63 -36.85
N ALA A 232 24.52 -23.14 -36.29
CA ALA A 232 24.54 -21.85 -35.59
C ALA A 232 24.28 -20.69 -36.57
N ALA A 233 23.79 -19.59 -36.07
CA ALA A 233 23.56 -18.36 -36.87
C ALA A 233 24.85 -17.91 -37.56
N PRO A 234 24.75 -17.35 -38.78
CA PRO A 234 25.90 -16.77 -39.48
C PRO A 234 26.54 -15.69 -38.62
N GLN A 235 27.89 -15.68 -38.58
CA GLN A 235 28.66 -14.68 -37.83
C GLN A 235 28.85 -13.43 -38.73
N SER A 236 28.54 -12.26 -38.19
CA SER A 236 28.65 -10.99 -38.95
C SER A 236 29.21 -9.90 -38.01
N ALA A 237 30.34 -9.32 -38.41
CA ALA A 237 31.03 -8.29 -37.57
C ALA A 237 30.28 -6.93 -37.61
N ASP A 238 29.40 -6.70 -38.56
CA ASP A 238 28.63 -5.49 -38.82
C ASP A 238 27.26 -5.46 -38.13
N THR A 239 26.88 -6.50 -37.38
CA THR A 239 25.66 -6.55 -36.57
C THR A 239 25.71 -5.54 -35.43
N VAL A 240 24.80 -4.55 -35.45
CA VAL A 240 24.80 -3.45 -34.48
C VAL A 240 23.85 -3.67 -33.28
N THR A 241 23.00 -4.68 -33.33
CA THR A 241 22.03 -5.00 -32.27
C THR A 241 21.80 -6.48 -32.12
N THR A 242 21.53 -6.94 -30.93
CA THR A 242 21.15 -8.33 -30.65
C THR A 242 19.71 -8.64 -31.03
N ASP A 243 18.86 -7.62 -31.27
CA ASP A 243 17.49 -7.80 -31.74
C ASP A 243 17.47 -8.04 -33.24
N ALA A 244 16.76 -9.08 -33.72
CA ALA A 244 16.46 -9.29 -35.12
C ALA A 244 15.21 -8.51 -35.55
N PHE A 245 14.32 -8.21 -34.62
CA PHE A 245 13.06 -7.53 -34.85
C PHE A 245 12.70 -6.57 -33.72
N ARG A 246 12.11 -5.43 -34.09
CA ARG A 246 11.57 -4.45 -33.12
C ARG A 246 10.12 -4.13 -33.47
N ASP A 247 9.21 -4.50 -32.59
CA ASP A 247 7.84 -4.01 -32.66
C ASP A 247 7.62 -2.81 -31.69
N ASN A 248 6.48 -2.16 -31.84
CA ASN A 248 6.04 -1.10 -30.92
C ASN A 248 4.97 -1.66 -29.96
N ALA A 249 5.24 -2.87 -29.46
CA ALA A 249 4.32 -3.54 -28.56
C ALA A 249 4.14 -2.76 -27.26
N HIS A 250 2.91 -2.45 -26.93
CA HIS A 250 2.58 -1.75 -25.71
C HIS A 250 1.16 -2.05 -25.22
N VAL A 251 0.95 -1.80 -23.93
CA VAL A 251 -0.40 -1.77 -23.35
C VAL A 251 -0.94 -0.36 -23.44
N ALA A 252 -2.07 -0.19 -24.13
CA ALA A 252 -2.82 1.06 -24.17
C ALA A 252 -3.88 1.05 -23.06
N VAL A 253 -3.73 1.91 -22.06
CA VAL A 253 -4.61 1.98 -20.87
C VAL A 253 -5.36 3.31 -20.86
N ASN A 254 -6.66 3.28 -20.53
CA ASN A 254 -7.44 4.47 -20.29
C ASN A 254 -8.15 4.37 -18.93
N ALA A 255 -8.20 5.47 -18.19
CA ALA A 255 -8.85 5.56 -16.90
C ALA A 255 -10.08 6.48 -16.96
N HIS A 256 -11.18 6.03 -16.35
CA HIS A 256 -12.31 6.87 -16.01
C HIS A 256 -12.08 7.50 -14.66
N VAL A 257 -11.94 8.83 -14.63
CA VAL A 257 -11.56 9.60 -13.44
C VAL A 257 -12.74 10.44 -12.96
N GLN A 258 -12.93 10.50 -11.66
CA GLN A 258 -13.94 11.34 -10.99
C GLN A 258 -13.94 12.76 -11.58
N ASN A 259 -15.13 13.28 -11.94
CA ASN A 259 -15.36 14.62 -12.46
C ASN A 259 -14.65 14.94 -13.82
N ILE A 260 -13.95 13.97 -14.40
CA ILE A 260 -13.30 14.10 -15.71
C ILE A 260 -13.95 13.16 -16.72
N GLY A 261 -14.33 11.96 -16.28
CA GLY A 261 -14.77 10.87 -17.16
C GLY A 261 -13.60 10.12 -17.76
N TRP A 262 -13.80 9.49 -18.92
CA TRP A 262 -12.72 8.87 -19.69
C TRP A 262 -11.72 9.93 -20.14
N GLN A 263 -10.43 9.68 -19.91
CA GLN A 263 -9.39 10.60 -20.36
C GLN A 263 -9.33 10.62 -21.90
N GLY A 264 -9.00 11.78 -22.49
CA GLY A 264 -9.04 11.97 -23.94
C GLY A 264 -7.95 11.27 -24.74
N GLY A 265 -7.09 10.46 -24.10
CA GLY A 265 -6.03 9.67 -24.71
C GLY A 265 -5.74 8.42 -23.89
N THR A 266 -5.14 7.41 -24.52
CA THR A 266 -4.65 6.23 -23.85
C THR A 266 -3.20 6.46 -23.37
N ALA A 267 -2.92 6.08 -22.15
CA ALA A 267 -1.56 5.99 -21.65
C ALA A 267 -0.90 4.72 -22.22
N THR A 268 0.32 4.86 -22.73
CA THR A 268 1.12 3.76 -23.25
C THR A 268 2.39 3.62 -22.43
N ASN A 269 3.03 2.48 -22.46
CA ASN A 269 4.24 2.12 -21.71
C ASN A 269 4.83 3.23 -20.84
N ASP A 270 4.75 3.09 -19.51
CA ASP A 270 5.20 4.08 -18.48
C ASP A 270 4.38 5.39 -18.40
N ALA A 271 3.49 5.70 -19.32
CA ALA A 271 2.61 6.85 -19.19
C ALA A 271 1.58 6.64 -18.08
N VAL A 272 1.16 7.73 -17.47
CA VAL A 272 0.21 7.72 -16.35
C VAL A 272 -1.23 7.74 -16.86
N ALA A 273 -1.99 6.70 -16.55
CA ALA A 273 -3.44 6.70 -16.69
C ALA A 273 -4.09 7.10 -15.36
N GLY A 274 -4.88 8.17 -15.33
CA GLY A 274 -5.41 8.76 -14.13
C GLY A 274 -4.80 10.13 -13.80
N THR A 275 -4.82 10.54 -12.54
CA THR A 275 -4.28 11.83 -12.10
C THR A 275 -3.52 11.67 -10.77
N THR A 276 -2.37 12.33 -10.64
CA THR A 276 -1.64 12.43 -9.37
C THR A 276 -1.77 13.83 -8.79
N GLY A 277 -1.80 13.95 -7.46
CA GLY A 277 -1.85 15.23 -6.75
C GLY A 277 -3.17 16.01 -6.85
N ARG A 278 -4.22 15.42 -7.45
CA ARG A 278 -5.54 16.05 -7.59
C ARG A 278 -6.61 15.47 -6.67
N ALA A 279 -6.27 14.44 -5.92
CA ALA A 279 -7.17 13.72 -5.02
C ALA A 279 -8.45 13.20 -5.71
N LEU A 280 -8.37 12.86 -7.01
CA LEU A 280 -9.47 12.32 -7.81
C LEU A 280 -9.31 10.81 -7.94
N ARG A 281 -10.42 10.07 -7.71
CA ARG A 281 -10.41 8.61 -7.81
C ARG A 281 -10.50 8.14 -9.25
N VAL A 282 -9.87 7.02 -9.55
CA VAL A 282 -10.18 6.18 -10.69
C VAL A 282 -11.46 5.39 -10.37
N GLU A 283 -12.42 5.35 -11.29
CA GLU A 283 -13.70 4.66 -11.16
C GLU A 283 -13.79 3.42 -12.05
N ALA A 284 -13.10 3.44 -13.19
CA ALA A 284 -12.97 2.31 -14.12
C ALA A 284 -11.71 2.43 -14.97
N VAL A 285 -11.30 1.31 -15.58
CA VAL A 285 -10.18 1.23 -16.50
C VAL A 285 -10.55 0.39 -17.71
N THR A 286 -9.92 0.68 -18.86
CA THR A 286 -9.86 -0.21 -20.02
C THR A 286 -8.41 -0.41 -20.41
N ALA A 287 -8.07 -1.59 -20.93
CA ALA A 287 -6.73 -1.90 -21.42
C ALA A 287 -6.80 -2.77 -22.67
N ARG A 288 -5.88 -2.55 -23.62
CA ARG A 288 -5.69 -3.40 -24.78
C ARG A 288 -4.22 -3.43 -25.18
N LEU A 289 -3.86 -4.44 -25.92
CA LEU A 289 -2.55 -4.52 -26.55
C LEU A 289 -2.60 -3.82 -27.91
N ASP A 290 -1.60 -2.99 -28.19
CA ASP A 290 -1.41 -2.34 -29.47
C ASP A 290 0.04 -2.54 -29.94
N GLY A 291 0.26 -2.62 -31.26
CA GLY A 291 1.57 -2.70 -31.89
C GLY A 291 2.33 -4.02 -31.68
N CYS A 292 1.66 -5.07 -31.20
CA CYS A 292 2.26 -6.37 -30.98
C CYS A 292 2.30 -7.20 -32.25
N TYR A 293 3.41 -7.89 -32.48
CA TYR A 293 3.54 -8.91 -33.53
C TYR A 293 2.88 -10.22 -33.08
N GLU A 294 3.16 -10.66 -31.88
CA GLU A 294 2.62 -11.88 -31.31
C GLU A 294 1.11 -11.76 -31.06
N GLN A 295 0.41 -12.86 -31.37
CA GLN A 295 -1.02 -12.94 -31.15
C GLN A 295 -1.33 -13.13 -29.67
N GLY A 296 -2.34 -12.43 -29.18
CA GLY A 296 -2.77 -12.57 -27.79
C GLY A 296 -3.69 -11.45 -27.34
N GLY A 297 -3.86 -11.36 -26.05
CA GLY A 297 -4.73 -10.39 -25.41
C GLY A 297 -4.27 -10.03 -24.01
N ILE A 298 -4.99 -9.11 -23.40
CA ILE A 298 -4.80 -8.70 -22.02
C ILE A 298 -6.12 -8.84 -21.26
N GLU A 299 -6.07 -9.57 -20.16
CA GLU A 299 -7.14 -9.68 -19.17
C GLU A 299 -6.82 -8.82 -17.95
N TYR A 300 -7.85 -8.30 -17.31
CA TYR A 300 -7.71 -7.47 -16.12
C TYR A 300 -8.98 -7.42 -15.28
N GLY A 301 -8.85 -7.06 -13.99
CA GLY A 301 -9.97 -6.89 -13.09
C GLY A 301 -9.70 -5.76 -12.09
N ALA A 302 -10.76 -5.16 -11.58
CA ALA A 302 -10.72 -4.07 -10.62
C ALA A 302 -11.38 -4.48 -9.30
N HIS A 303 -10.78 -4.11 -8.17
CA HIS A 303 -11.41 -4.12 -6.85
C HIS A 303 -12.14 -2.78 -6.65
N VAL A 304 -13.44 -2.83 -6.55
CA VAL A 304 -14.29 -1.64 -6.44
C VAL A 304 -14.87 -1.53 -5.03
N GLN A 305 -14.89 -0.33 -4.50
CA GLN A 305 -15.47 0.00 -3.20
C GLN A 305 -16.88 -0.59 -3.06
N ASN A 306 -17.15 -1.28 -1.95
CA ASN A 306 -18.42 -1.93 -1.60
C ASN A 306 -18.88 -3.04 -2.55
N ILE A 307 -18.07 -3.39 -3.57
CA ILE A 307 -18.38 -4.48 -4.51
C ILE A 307 -17.35 -5.60 -4.37
N GLY A 308 -16.07 -5.24 -4.16
CA GLY A 308 -14.96 -6.18 -4.21
C GLY A 308 -14.41 -6.34 -5.63
N TRP A 309 -13.76 -7.50 -5.90
CA TRP A 309 -13.22 -7.80 -7.21
C TRP A 309 -14.35 -8.00 -8.23
N THR A 310 -14.31 -7.22 -9.32
CA THR A 310 -15.22 -7.40 -10.46
C THR A 310 -14.86 -8.65 -11.26
N GLY A 311 -15.75 -9.08 -12.16
CA GLY A 311 -15.41 -10.11 -13.14
C GLY A 311 -14.23 -9.67 -14.03
N THR A 312 -13.62 -10.65 -14.74
CA THR A 312 -12.54 -10.41 -15.68
C THR A 312 -13.05 -9.61 -16.89
N ALA A 313 -12.38 -8.50 -17.18
CA ALA A 313 -12.50 -7.75 -18.42
C ALA A 313 -11.31 -8.09 -19.34
N ALA A 314 -11.45 -7.92 -20.64
CA ALA A 314 -10.41 -8.20 -21.61
C ALA A 314 -10.46 -7.21 -22.80
N ASN A 315 -9.30 -6.93 -23.39
CA ASN A 315 -9.13 -6.30 -24.70
C ASN A 315 -10.01 -5.07 -24.94
N GLY A 316 -9.97 -4.09 -24.01
CA GLY A 316 -10.74 -2.84 -24.10
C GLY A 316 -12.10 -2.84 -23.39
N ALA A 317 -12.54 -3.98 -22.83
CA ALA A 317 -13.74 -4.01 -21.97
C ALA A 317 -13.53 -3.24 -20.67
N ILE A 318 -14.61 -2.77 -20.04
CA ILE A 318 -14.54 -1.95 -18.83
C ILE A 318 -14.35 -2.85 -17.59
N ALA A 319 -13.31 -2.60 -16.80
CA ALA A 319 -13.18 -3.07 -15.43
C ALA A 319 -13.42 -1.91 -14.45
N GLY A 320 -14.32 -2.09 -13.49
CA GLY A 320 -14.75 -1.04 -12.58
C GLY A 320 -16.19 -0.60 -12.83
N THR A 321 -16.52 0.63 -12.46
CA THR A 321 -17.87 1.19 -12.62
C THR A 321 -17.83 2.63 -13.11
N THR A 322 -18.78 3.02 -13.95
CA THR A 322 -18.98 4.40 -14.38
C THR A 322 -20.32 4.93 -13.85
N GLY A 323 -20.39 6.23 -13.51
CA GLY A 323 -21.63 6.88 -13.05
C GLY A 323 -22.15 6.43 -11.68
N ARG A 324 -21.40 5.59 -10.93
CA ARG A 324 -21.79 5.10 -9.60
C ARG A 324 -21.04 5.79 -8.46
N ALA A 325 -20.10 6.66 -8.77
CA ALA A 325 -19.26 7.36 -7.80
C ALA A 325 -18.48 6.42 -6.85
N LEU A 326 -18.14 5.19 -7.30
CA LEU A 326 -17.37 4.20 -6.56
C LEU A 326 -15.92 4.22 -7.02
N GLN A 327 -14.99 4.12 -6.06
CA GLN A 327 -13.57 4.11 -6.33
C GLN A 327 -13.06 2.71 -6.67
N VAL A 328 -12.07 2.65 -7.55
CA VAL A 328 -11.20 1.48 -7.70
C VAL A 328 -10.14 1.54 -6.59
N GLU A 329 -9.96 0.43 -5.88
CA GLU A 329 -9.02 0.29 -4.77
C GLU A 329 -7.84 -0.62 -5.13
N GLY A 330 -8.07 -1.61 -6.00
CA GLY A 330 -7.07 -2.56 -6.48
C GLY A 330 -7.29 -2.90 -7.95
N ILE A 331 -6.23 -3.39 -8.60
CA ILE A 331 -6.21 -3.75 -10.01
C ILE A 331 -5.29 -4.94 -10.23
N TRP A 332 -5.52 -5.72 -11.28
CA TRP A 332 -4.58 -6.71 -11.80
C TRP A 332 -4.68 -6.76 -13.32
N PHE A 333 -3.58 -7.14 -14.00
CA PHE A 333 -3.50 -7.38 -15.44
C PHE A 333 -2.76 -8.69 -15.71
N LYS A 334 -3.12 -9.37 -16.79
CA LYS A 334 -2.51 -10.63 -17.22
C LYS A 334 -2.53 -10.75 -18.74
N LEU A 335 -1.44 -11.16 -19.33
CA LEU A 335 -1.38 -11.47 -20.75
C LEU A 335 -1.96 -12.85 -21.04
N THR A 336 -2.47 -13.03 -22.27
CA THR A 336 -2.98 -14.30 -22.79
C THR A 336 -2.50 -14.53 -24.23
N GLY A 337 -2.42 -15.80 -24.67
CA GLY A 337 -1.96 -16.16 -26.01
C GLY A 337 -0.43 -16.10 -26.15
N ALA A 338 0.07 -16.07 -27.39
CA ALA A 338 1.50 -16.14 -27.70
C ALA A 338 2.32 -14.99 -27.08
N ILE A 339 1.76 -13.78 -26.98
CA ILE A 339 2.42 -12.63 -26.33
C ILE A 339 2.81 -12.94 -24.88
N ALA A 340 2.05 -13.79 -24.18
CA ALA A 340 2.35 -14.19 -22.81
C ALA A 340 3.57 -15.12 -22.69
N GLU A 341 4.03 -15.70 -23.79
CA GLU A 341 5.26 -16.52 -23.81
C GLU A 341 6.52 -15.67 -23.96
N THR A 342 6.41 -14.48 -24.56
CA THR A 342 7.52 -13.59 -24.90
C THR A 342 7.61 -12.37 -24.01
N HIS A 343 6.50 -11.96 -23.38
CA HIS A 343 6.40 -10.74 -22.59
C HIS A 343 5.78 -11.00 -21.20
N ASP A 344 6.06 -10.08 -20.28
CA ASP A 344 5.42 -9.92 -18.97
C ASP A 344 4.69 -8.57 -18.96
N VAL A 345 3.52 -8.49 -18.31
CA VAL A 345 2.86 -7.21 -18.03
C VAL A 345 3.14 -6.77 -16.60
N TRP A 346 3.81 -5.63 -16.45
CA TRP A 346 4.09 -4.99 -15.18
C TRP A 346 3.18 -3.79 -14.98
N TYR A 347 2.72 -3.57 -13.76
CA TYR A 347 1.84 -2.46 -13.43
C TYR A 347 1.96 -2.05 -11.97
N ARG A 348 1.66 -0.78 -11.71
CA ARG A 348 1.60 -0.25 -10.34
C ARG A 348 0.48 0.77 -10.19
N ALA A 349 0.08 0.99 -8.95
CA ALA A 349 -0.98 1.92 -8.60
C ALA A 349 -0.45 3.10 -7.77
N HIS A 350 -0.90 4.30 -8.08
CA HIS A 350 -0.80 5.47 -7.21
C HIS A 350 -2.02 5.49 -6.30
N VAL A 351 -1.78 5.35 -5.00
CA VAL A 351 -2.82 5.19 -3.99
C VAL A 351 -2.89 6.43 -3.11
N ALA A 352 -4.08 6.89 -2.79
CA ALA A 352 -4.27 8.03 -1.90
C ALA A 352 -3.50 7.83 -0.58
N ASN A 353 -2.89 8.90 -0.08
CA ASN A 353 -2.08 8.95 1.14
C ASN A 353 -0.72 8.21 1.09
N ALA A 354 -0.52 7.27 0.16
CA ALA A 354 0.73 6.51 0.04
C ALA A 354 1.56 6.86 -1.20
N GLY A 355 0.95 7.37 -2.27
CA GLY A 355 1.62 7.61 -3.53
C GLY A 355 1.76 6.33 -4.36
N TRP A 356 2.84 6.23 -5.16
CA TRP A 356 3.11 5.04 -5.95
C TRP A 356 3.54 3.87 -5.07
N LEU A 357 2.81 2.77 -5.15
CA LEU A 357 3.24 1.47 -4.63
C LEU A 357 4.23 0.83 -5.60
N ASP A 358 4.82 -0.30 -5.18
CA ASP A 358 5.71 -1.08 -6.01
C ASP A 358 4.99 -1.75 -7.18
N TRP A 359 5.75 -2.40 -8.06
CA TRP A 359 5.23 -3.04 -9.26
C TRP A 359 4.66 -4.42 -8.96
N ALA A 360 3.52 -4.74 -9.55
CA ALA A 360 2.93 -6.07 -9.66
C ALA A 360 3.14 -6.61 -11.07
N LYS A 361 2.99 -7.93 -11.23
CA LYS A 361 3.27 -8.65 -12.48
C LYS A 361 2.22 -9.74 -12.75
N ASP A 362 1.81 -9.89 -13.98
CA ASP A 362 1.14 -11.07 -14.57
C ASP A 362 0.01 -11.69 -13.72
N GLY A 363 -0.93 -10.88 -13.25
CA GLY A 363 -2.10 -11.31 -12.47
C GLY A 363 -1.95 -11.08 -10.97
N ASP A 364 -0.78 -10.68 -10.48
CA ASP A 364 -0.61 -10.23 -9.10
C ASP A 364 -1.39 -8.93 -8.87
N LYS A 365 -1.81 -8.69 -7.65
CA LYS A 365 -2.63 -7.52 -7.32
C LYS A 365 -1.76 -6.29 -7.11
N ALA A 366 -2.21 -5.12 -7.58
CA ALA A 366 -1.66 -3.81 -7.26
C ALA A 366 -2.72 -2.91 -6.59
N GLY A 367 -2.30 -2.03 -5.67
CA GLY A 367 -3.21 -1.16 -4.94
C GLY A 367 -3.55 -1.64 -3.53
N THR A 368 -4.82 -1.55 -3.14
CA THR A 368 -5.26 -1.92 -1.78
C THR A 368 -6.57 -2.72 -1.79
N SER A 369 -6.88 -3.38 -0.67
CA SER A 369 -8.22 -3.94 -0.40
C SER A 369 -8.54 -3.88 1.09
N GLY A 370 -9.79 -3.55 1.42
CA GLY A 370 -10.26 -3.42 2.81
C GLY A 370 -9.73 -2.19 3.56
N LEU A 371 -9.07 -1.26 2.85
CA LEU A 371 -8.55 -0.02 3.41
C LEU A 371 -9.37 1.21 3.02
N SER A 372 -10.38 1.03 2.17
CA SER A 372 -11.20 2.12 1.63
C SER A 372 -10.36 3.24 0.98
N THR A 373 -9.21 2.87 0.41
CA THR A 373 -8.26 3.81 -0.16
C THR A 373 -8.31 3.74 -1.68
N ARG A 374 -8.57 4.87 -2.33
CA ARG A 374 -8.73 4.97 -3.78
C ARG A 374 -7.42 4.87 -4.52
N ILE A 375 -7.44 4.27 -5.70
CA ILE A 375 -6.45 4.48 -6.73
C ILE A 375 -6.71 5.83 -7.41
N GLU A 376 -5.67 6.61 -7.62
CA GLU A 376 -5.70 7.92 -8.30
C GLU A 376 -5.10 7.85 -9.70
N ALA A 377 -4.13 6.96 -9.91
CA ALA A 377 -3.47 6.73 -11.18
C ALA A 377 -2.86 5.33 -11.29
N LEU A 378 -2.58 4.92 -12.51
CA LEU A 378 -1.96 3.65 -12.88
C LEU A 378 -0.81 3.88 -13.83
N GLN A 379 0.21 3.02 -13.79
CA GLN A 379 1.18 2.79 -14.85
C GLN A 379 1.17 1.32 -15.21
N VAL A 380 1.19 1.03 -16.52
CA VAL A 380 1.22 -0.34 -17.05
C VAL A 380 2.28 -0.40 -18.12
N LYS A 381 3.09 -1.46 -18.13
CA LYS A 381 4.22 -1.63 -19.03
C LYS A 381 4.31 -3.07 -19.51
N LEU A 382 4.51 -3.22 -20.81
CA LEU A 382 4.88 -4.50 -21.42
C LEU A 382 6.40 -4.62 -21.41
N VAL A 383 6.93 -5.75 -20.96
CA VAL A 383 8.36 -5.99 -20.81
C VAL A 383 8.70 -7.37 -21.37
N LYS A 384 9.74 -7.49 -22.22
CA LYS A 384 10.20 -8.80 -22.71
C LYS A 384 10.58 -9.70 -21.54
N LYS A 385 10.20 -10.98 -21.60
CA LYS A 385 10.58 -11.97 -20.58
C LYS A 385 12.10 -12.03 -20.42
N GLY A 386 12.51 -12.13 -19.16
CA GLY A 386 13.94 -12.13 -18.81
C GLY A 386 14.59 -10.76 -18.73
N ALA A 387 13.91 -9.69 -19.15
CA ALA A 387 14.38 -8.33 -18.91
C ALA A 387 14.24 -7.93 -17.44
N ALA A 388 15.01 -6.93 -17.02
CA ALA A 388 14.95 -6.45 -15.64
C ALA A 388 13.55 -5.89 -15.28
N ALA A 389 13.11 -6.16 -14.05
CA ALA A 389 11.89 -5.57 -13.51
C ALA A 389 11.97 -4.03 -13.53
N PRO A 390 10.87 -3.32 -13.79
CA PRO A 390 10.88 -1.85 -13.85
C PRO A 390 11.11 -1.19 -12.48
N GLY A 391 11.15 -1.96 -11.40
CA GLY A 391 11.42 -1.47 -10.05
C GLY A 391 11.17 -2.53 -8.98
N SER A 392 11.03 -2.11 -7.70
CA SER A 392 10.70 -3.00 -6.59
C SER A 392 9.29 -3.60 -6.75
N ASP A 393 9.12 -4.85 -6.34
CA ASP A 393 7.87 -5.62 -6.37
C ASP A 393 7.39 -6.04 -4.95
N LYS A 394 8.05 -5.56 -3.90
CA LYS A 394 7.83 -6.03 -2.52
C LYS A 394 6.50 -5.56 -1.92
N VAL A 395 6.01 -4.39 -2.31
CA VAL A 395 4.83 -3.74 -1.74
C VAL A 395 3.90 -3.23 -2.85
N ALA A 396 3.53 -4.11 -3.76
CA ALA A 396 2.59 -3.77 -4.86
C ALA A 396 1.13 -3.70 -4.38
N PHE A 397 0.77 -4.49 -3.36
CA PHE A 397 -0.60 -4.59 -2.86
C PHE A 397 -0.64 -4.64 -1.33
N VAL A 398 -1.52 -3.83 -0.73
CA VAL A 398 -1.65 -3.71 0.72
C VAL A 398 -3.07 -4.02 1.17
N VAL A 399 -3.21 -4.92 2.13
CA VAL A 399 -4.46 -5.21 2.83
C VAL A 399 -4.35 -4.81 4.30
N LEU A 400 -5.47 -4.74 5.02
CA LEU A 400 -5.43 -4.49 6.45
C LEU A 400 -4.58 -5.56 7.15
N PRO A 401 -3.49 -5.19 7.85
CA PRO A 401 -2.62 -6.17 8.48
C PRO A 401 -3.27 -6.80 9.71
N THR A 402 -2.88 -8.03 10.01
CA THR A 402 -3.23 -8.67 11.28
C THR A 402 -2.27 -8.17 12.37
N LEU A 403 -2.84 -7.61 13.43
CA LEU A 403 -2.11 -7.21 14.64
C LEU A 403 -2.31 -8.26 15.73
N THR A 404 -1.21 -8.78 16.25
CA THR A 404 -1.17 -9.60 17.47
C THR A 404 -0.38 -8.87 18.56
N TYR A 405 -0.79 -9.00 19.81
CA TYR A 405 -0.08 -8.41 20.93
C TYR A 405 -0.33 -9.19 22.21
N THR A 406 0.65 -9.15 23.10
CA THR A 406 0.58 -9.82 24.41
C THR A 406 1.27 -8.97 25.48
N THR A 407 0.81 -9.10 26.70
CA THR A 407 1.40 -8.44 27.88
C THR A 407 1.96 -9.47 28.85
N TYR A 408 3.08 -9.11 29.49
CA TYR A 408 3.60 -9.83 30.65
C TYR A 408 2.97 -9.27 31.93
N VAL A 409 2.24 -10.12 32.66
CA VAL A 409 1.53 -9.73 33.86
C VAL A 409 2.23 -10.29 35.10
N GLN A 410 2.36 -9.46 36.14
CA GLN A 410 2.95 -9.80 37.41
C GLN A 410 2.48 -11.17 37.93
N GLY A 411 3.41 -12.09 38.18
CA GLY A 411 3.13 -13.42 38.71
C GLY A 411 2.29 -14.34 37.81
N LYS A 412 1.98 -13.93 36.58
CA LYS A 412 1.22 -14.71 35.59
C LYS A 412 2.00 -14.96 34.32
N GLY A 413 3.07 -14.19 34.04
CA GLY A 413 3.87 -14.32 32.84
C GLY A 413 3.19 -13.72 31.60
N TRP A 414 3.70 -14.11 30.41
CA TRP A 414 3.13 -13.72 29.13
C TRP A 414 1.73 -14.31 28.97
N GLN A 415 0.78 -13.44 28.63
CA GLN A 415 -0.60 -13.84 28.37
C GLN A 415 -0.73 -14.40 26.94
N ALA A 416 -1.87 -15.03 26.65
CA ALA A 416 -2.19 -15.43 25.28
C ALA A 416 -2.23 -14.20 24.37
N ASP A 417 -1.90 -14.41 23.09
CA ASP A 417 -1.97 -13.37 22.07
C ASP A 417 -3.39 -12.84 21.90
N ALA A 418 -3.52 -11.53 21.96
CA ALA A 418 -4.74 -10.80 21.68
C ALA A 418 -4.70 -10.20 20.28
N THR A 419 -5.87 -10.08 19.63
CA THR A 419 -6.04 -9.50 18.29
C THR A 419 -7.21 -8.52 18.25
N ALA A 420 -7.21 -7.65 17.26
CA ALA A 420 -8.37 -6.83 16.85
C ALA A 420 -9.10 -6.06 18.00
N GLY A 421 -8.37 -5.59 18.99
CA GLY A 421 -8.93 -4.83 20.10
C GLY A 421 -9.34 -5.67 21.31
N ALA A 422 -9.05 -6.98 21.32
CA ALA A 422 -9.22 -7.82 22.49
C ALA A 422 -8.30 -7.36 23.65
N THR A 423 -8.66 -7.67 24.88
CA THR A 423 -7.86 -7.29 26.04
C THR A 423 -6.69 -8.24 26.24
N SER A 424 -5.48 -7.70 26.36
CA SER A 424 -4.30 -8.39 26.89
C SER A 424 -3.96 -7.80 28.24
N GLY A 425 -3.82 -8.63 29.27
CA GLY A 425 -3.66 -8.23 30.66
C GLY A 425 -4.80 -8.69 31.54
N ILE A 426 -4.80 -8.31 32.80
CA ILE A 426 -5.80 -8.76 33.79
C ILE A 426 -6.30 -7.54 34.58
N THR A 427 -7.59 -7.22 34.39
CA THR A 427 -8.23 -6.13 35.13
C THR A 427 -8.88 -6.62 36.44
N GLY A 428 -8.99 -5.75 37.44
CA GLY A 428 -9.71 -6.04 38.68
C GLY A 428 -8.97 -6.95 39.68
N GLN A 429 -7.74 -7.36 39.38
CA GLN A 429 -6.93 -8.18 40.28
C GLN A 429 -5.73 -7.42 40.88
N ALA A 430 -5.63 -6.12 40.63
CA ALA A 430 -4.52 -5.28 41.05
C ALA A 430 -3.12 -5.77 40.60
N LEU A 431 -3.05 -6.46 39.45
CA LEU A 431 -1.81 -6.96 38.85
C LEU A 431 -1.30 -5.98 37.80
N ARG A 432 0.00 -5.69 37.85
CA ARG A 432 0.62 -4.77 36.88
C ARG A 432 1.06 -5.48 35.60
N VAL A 433 1.04 -4.77 34.50
CA VAL A 433 1.78 -5.13 33.29
C VAL A 433 3.26 -4.75 33.48
N GLU A 434 4.16 -5.67 33.18
CA GLU A 434 5.62 -5.52 33.27
C GLU A 434 6.29 -5.56 31.90
N GLY A 435 5.59 -6.06 30.87
CA GLY A 435 6.11 -6.15 29.52
C GLY A 435 5.02 -6.17 28.44
N LEU A 436 5.42 -5.82 27.24
CA LEU A 436 4.58 -5.75 26.05
C LEU A 436 5.33 -6.30 24.84
N LYS A 437 4.66 -7.10 24.03
CA LYS A 437 5.07 -7.47 22.67
C LYS A 437 3.91 -7.20 21.71
N ALA A 438 4.21 -6.72 20.53
CA ALA A 438 3.22 -6.56 19.47
C ALA A 438 3.86 -6.89 18.12
N ASN A 439 3.08 -7.47 17.22
CA ASN A 439 3.55 -7.88 15.90
C ASN A 439 2.51 -7.63 14.83
N VAL A 440 2.95 -7.18 13.66
CA VAL A 440 2.15 -7.06 12.45
C VAL A 440 2.49 -8.23 11.53
N THR A 441 1.47 -8.99 11.16
CA THR A 441 1.59 -10.20 10.34
C THR A 441 0.64 -10.16 9.14
N GLY A 442 0.76 -11.15 8.24
CA GLY A 442 -0.04 -11.29 7.04
C GLY A 442 0.65 -10.71 5.80
N ASN A 443 -0.08 -10.67 4.68
CA ASN A 443 0.46 -10.30 3.36
C ASN A 443 1.01 -8.87 3.28
N SER A 444 0.67 -8.01 4.22
CA SER A 444 1.15 -6.62 4.28
C SER A 444 2.34 -6.42 5.23
N ALA A 445 2.94 -7.49 5.75
CA ALA A 445 4.10 -7.37 6.65
C ALA A 445 5.32 -6.70 5.96
N ALA A 446 5.46 -6.86 4.63
CA ALA A 446 6.49 -6.17 3.86
C ALA A 446 6.22 -4.65 3.75
N ALA A 447 4.98 -4.20 3.90
CA ALA A 447 4.57 -2.79 3.75
C ALA A 447 4.93 -1.94 4.99
N GLY A 448 5.37 -2.54 6.09
CA GLY A 448 5.76 -1.84 7.30
C GLY A 448 5.76 -2.72 8.54
N ALA A 449 6.08 -2.12 9.65
CA ALA A 449 6.18 -2.79 10.94
C ALA A 449 5.41 -2.01 12.02
N ILE A 450 5.26 -2.63 13.19
CA ILE A 450 4.79 -1.96 14.39
C ILE A 450 5.99 -1.65 15.30
N GLU A 451 6.08 -0.42 15.74
CA GLU A 451 7.01 0.03 16.78
C GLU A 451 6.27 0.43 18.04
N TYR A 452 6.81 0.08 19.17
CA TYR A 452 6.22 0.40 20.47
C TYR A 452 7.29 0.57 21.53
N ARG A 453 6.92 1.28 22.61
CA ARG A 453 7.75 1.44 23.79
C ARG A 453 6.90 1.59 25.04
N SER A 454 7.47 1.24 26.18
CA SER A 454 6.86 1.37 27.50
C SER A 454 7.53 2.47 28.32
N HIS A 455 6.75 3.18 29.12
CA HIS A 455 7.23 3.99 30.23
C HIS A 455 7.23 3.11 31.48
N MET A 456 8.40 2.90 32.03
CA MET A 456 8.58 2.02 33.19
C MET A 456 8.81 2.84 34.47
N GLN A 457 8.32 2.30 35.57
CA GLN A 457 8.69 2.81 36.88
C GLN A 457 10.22 2.91 36.99
N ASN A 458 10.73 4.02 37.50
CA ASN A 458 12.15 4.31 37.75
C ASN A 458 13.05 4.48 36.50
N GLU A 459 12.63 3.97 35.32
CA GLU A 459 13.41 4.09 34.06
C GLU A 459 12.88 5.21 33.15
N GLY A 460 11.58 5.49 33.19
CA GLY A 460 10.92 6.38 32.24
C GLY A 460 10.67 5.71 30.88
N TRP A 461 10.66 6.48 29.79
CA TRP A 461 10.46 5.97 28.45
C TRP A 461 11.65 5.15 27.95
N GLN A 462 11.39 3.88 27.64
CA GLN A 462 12.39 3.01 27.00
C GLN A 462 12.54 3.37 25.50
N GLY A 463 13.58 2.81 24.87
CA GLY A 463 13.75 2.89 23.43
C GLY A 463 12.65 2.13 22.68
N TRP A 464 12.37 2.56 21.43
CA TRP A 464 11.42 1.89 20.54
C TRP A 464 11.83 0.44 20.26
N ARG A 465 10.86 -0.46 20.25
CA ARG A 465 10.98 -1.89 19.93
C ARG A 465 10.18 -2.21 18.69
N LEU A 466 10.70 -3.10 17.86
CA LEU A 466 10.14 -3.48 16.56
C LEU A 466 9.54 -4.89 16.63
N ASN A 467 8.43 -5.11 15.99
CA ASN A 467 7.79 -6.41 15.72
C ASN A 467 8.21 -7.55 16.66
N GLY A 468 7.40 -7.89 17.65
CA GLY A 468 7.61 -9.02 18.56
C GLY A 468 8.75 -8.85 19.58
N THR A 469 9.59 -7.80 19.47
CA THR A 469 10.66 -7.54 20.43
C THR A 469 10.08 -7.01 21.73
N GLN A 470 10.51 -7.55 22.87
CA GLN A 470 10.02 -7.16 24.17
C GLN A 470 10.29 -5.70 24.51
N SER A 471 9.25 -4.98 24.95
CA SER A 471 9.30 -3.71 25.67
C SER A 471 8.88 -3.94 27.11
N GLY A 472 9.41 -3.16 28.05
CA GLY A 472 9.18 -3.35 29.47
C GLY A 472 10.27 -4.18 30.15
N SER A 473 10.10 -4.46 31.43
CA SER A 473 11.09 -5.11 32.30
C SER A 473 10.43 -6.26 33.07
N PRO A 474 10.03 -7.38 32.40
CA PRO A 474 9.49 -8.56 33.06
C PRO A 474 10.42 -9.06 34.19
N ASP A 475 9.83 -9.54 35.27
CA ASP A 475 10.50 -10.11 36.42
C ASP A 475 11.37 -9.16 37.26
N ARG A 476 11.42 -7.86 36.91
CA ARG A 476 12.09 -6.84 37.74
C ARG A 476 11.19 -6.22 38.81
N GLY A 477 9.92 -6.58 38.79
CA GLY A 477 8.95 -6.01 39.72
C GLY A 477 8.62 -4.54 39.45
N GLU A 478 8.91 -4.05 38.23
CA GLU A 478 8.63 -2.70 37.79
C GLU A 478 7.34 -2.65 36.97
N ARG A 479 6.50 -1.65 37.24
CA ARG A 479 5.25 -1.49 36.51
C ARG A 479 5.46 -0.73 35.21
N THR A 480 4.70 -1.09 34.21
CA THR A 480 4.43 -0.21 33.06
C THR A 480 3.43 0.86 33.48
N GLU A 481 3.70 2.11 33.20
CA GLU A 481 2.86 3.28 33.51
C GLU A 481 2.18 3.86 32.29
N ALA A 482 2.85 3.81 31.13
CA ALA A 482 2.30 4.24 29.86
C ALA A 482 2.94 3.48 28.69
N ILE A 483 2.30 3.50 27.53
CA ILE A 483 2.80 2.94 26.27
C ILE A 483 2.67 3.94 25.13
N GLN A 484 3.52 3.77 24.13
CA GLN A 484 3.38 4.41 22.81
C GLN A 484 3.53 3.36 21.73
N VAL A 485 2.70 3.45 20.70
CA VAL A 485 2.67 2.49 19.57
C VAL A 485 2.49 3.23 18.26
N ARG A 486 3.23 2.85 17.23
CA ARG A 486 3.11 3.42 15.88
C ARG A 486 3.38 2.37 14.80
N LEU A 487 2.85 2.61 13.61
CA LEU A 487 3.21 1.87 12.41
C LEU A 487 4.34 2.58 11.67
N THR A 488 5.09 1.83 10.86
CA THR A 488 6.16 2.35 9.99
C THR A 488 5.89 2.01 8.54
N GLY A 489 6.72 2.50 7.62
CA GLY A 489 6.60 2.23 6.19
C GLY A 489 5.26 2.68 5.60
N VAL A 490 4.84 2.04 4.52
CA VAL A 490 3.57 2.31 3.82
C VAL A 490 2.36 2.09 4.75
N LEU A 491 2.44 1.15 5.71
CA LEU A 491 1.36 0.94 6.67
C LEU A 491 1.03 2.20 7.48
N SER A 492 2.02 3.04 7.80
CA SER A 492 1.79 4.27 8.57
C SER A 492 0.99 5.33 7.80
N THR A 493 1.00 5.26 6.48
CA THR A 493 0.25 6.17 5.59
C THR A 493 -1.17 5.67 5.32
N LEU A 494 -1.37 4.36 5.28
CA LEU A 494 -2.64 3.71 4.93
C LEU A 494 -3.48 3.28 6.13
N CYS A 495 -2.87 3.16 7.32
CA CYS A 495 -3.52 2.65 8.52
C CYS A 495 -3.24 3.53 9.74
N ASN A 496 -4.15 3.45 10.70
CA ASN A 496 -3.92 3.91 12.07
C ASN A 496 -3.75 2.69 12.98
N VAL A 497 -2.83 2.75 13.94
CA VAL A 497 -2.82 1.85 15.09
C VAL A 497 -3.41 2.59 16.28
N TRP A 498 -4.57 2.14 16.72
CA TRP A 498 -5.27 2.63 17.89
C TRP A 498 -4.92 1.76 19.08
N TYR A 499 -4.75 2.36 20.24
CA TYR A 499 -4.51 1.65 21.48
C TYR A 499 -5.00 2.43 22.70
N ARG A 500 -5.30 1.69 23.76
CA ARG A 500 -5.65 2.23 25.08
C ARG A 500 -5.19 1.30 26.18
N VAL A 501 -5.12 1.80 27.39
CA VAL A 501 -4.71 1.03 28.56
C VAL A 501 -5.75 1.12 29.66
N HIS A 502 -5.83 0.05 30.47
CA HIS A 502 -6.51 0.05 31.76
C HIS A 502 -5.52 0.45 32.83
N VAL A 503 -5.81 1.51 33.57
CA VAL A 503 -4.93 2.06 34.62
C VAL A 503 -5.55 1.82 36.00
N GLN A 504 -4.69 1.50 36.95
CA GLN A 504 -5.05 1.33 38.33
C GLN A 504 -5.95 2.46 38.85
N ASP A 505 -7.03 2.12 39.55
CA ASP A 505 -7.99 3.02 40.22
C ASP A 505 -8.74 3.99 39.26
N VAL A 506 -8.42 3.94 37.93
CA VAL A 506 -9.03 4.79 36.91
C VAL A 506 -9.90 3.98 35.92
N GLY A 507 -9.43 2.78 35.55
CA GLY A 507 -10.09 1.95 34.56
C GLY A 507 -9.56 2.20 33.15
N TRP A 508 -10.38 1.90 32.12
CA TRP A 508 -10.01 2.11 30.74
C TRP A 508 -9.95 3.60 30.39
N LEU A 509 -8.78 4.05 29.94
CA LEU A 509 -8.59 5.36 29.34
C LEU A 509 -9.15 5.42 27.91
N GLY A 510 -9.21 6.62 27.33
CA GLY A 510 -9.57 6.83 25.94
C GLY A 510 -8.59 6.21 24.97
N TRP A 511 -9.02 6.01 23.71
CA TRP A 511 -8.18 5.56 22.64
C TRP A 511 -7.23 6.67 22.17
N THR A 512 -5.99 6.31 21.90
CA THR A 512 -5.00 7.16 21.22
C THR A 512 -4.41 6.40 20.04
N ALA A 513 -3.62 7.07 19.20
CA ALA A 513 -3.07 6.45 18.00
C ALA A 513 -1.69 6.98 17.64
N ASN A 514 -0.99 6.21 16.80
CA ASN A 514 0.15 6.63 15.97
C ASN A 514 1.26 7.34 16.76
N GLY A 515 1.68 6.78 17.89
CA GLY A 515 2.78 7.27 18.69
C GLY A 515 2.40 8.26 19.80
N SER A 516 1.13 8.65 19.93
CA SER A 516 0.66 9.45 21.07
C SER A 516 0.61 8.57 22.32
N PRO A 517 0.94 9.07 23.53
CA PRO A 517 0.99 8.23 24.72
C PRO A 517 -0.40 7.75 25.19
N ALA A 518 -0.44 6.55 25.78
CA ALA A 518 -1.58 6.01 26.51
C ALA A 518 -1.13 5.58 27.90
N GLY A 519 -1.84 6.01 28.95
CA GLY A 519 -1.50 5.71 30.33
C GLY A 519 -1.27 6.93 31.19
N SER A 520 -0.33 6.85 32.11
CA SER A 520 0.05 7.98 32.94
C SER A 520 1.55 7.97 33.23
N THR A 521 2.14 9.13 33.46
CA THR A 521 3.50 9.26 33.95
C THR A 521 3.52 10.13 35.19
N SER A 522 4.53 9.96 36.04
CA SER A 522 4.70 10.71 37.29
C SER A 522 3.58 10.55 38.35
N LEU A 523 2.60 9.69 38.08
CA LEU A 523 1.47 9.43 39.01
C LEU A 523 1.65 8.18 39.87
N GLY A 524 2.60 7.33 39.50
CA GLY A 524 2.82 6.07 40.19
C GLY A 524 1.70 5.04 39.95
N LEU A 525 0.90 5.18 38.89
CA LEU A 525 -0.21 4.28 38.59
C LEU A 525 0.25 3.22 37.57
N ARG A 526 -0.11 1.95 37.82
CA ARG A 526 0.22 0.85 36.94
C ARG A 526 -0.77 0.72 35.79
N VAL A 527 -0.30 0.27 34.67
CA VAL A 527 -1.12 -0.34 33.61
C VAL A 527 -1.46 -1.78 34.01
N GLU A 528 -2.71 -2.18 33.87
CA GLU A 528 -3.21 -3.52 34.21
C GLU A 528 -3.58 -4.32 32.95
N ALA A 529 -3.99 -3.65 31.87
CA ALA A 529 -4.31 -4.27 30.58
C ALA A 529 -4.17 -3.29 29.42
N VAL A 530 -4.07 -3.84 28.22
CA VAL A 530 -3.89 -3.12 26.95
C VAL A 530 -4.90 -3.61 25.93
N GLN A 531 -5.41 -2.71 25.10
CA GLN A 531 -6.14 -3.03 23.86
C GLN A 531 -5.50 -2.29 22.70
N MET A 532 -5.33 -3.00 21.57
CA MET A 532 -4.80 -2.42 20.32
C MET A 532 -5.60 -2.85 19.12
N LYS A 533 -5.76 -1.96 18.13
CA LYS A 533 -6.47 -2.24 16.89
C LYS A 533 -5.88 -1.45 15.73
N VAL A 534 -5.65 -2.11 14.59
CA VAL A 534 -5.32 -1.44 13.34
C VAL A 534 -6.63 -1.18 12.56
N THR A 535 -6.75 0.00 12.00
CA THR A 535 -7.87 0.41 11.16
C THR A 535 -7.39 1.11 9.90
N PRO A 536 -8.19 1.18 8.83
CA PRO A 536 -7.91 2.08 7.73
C PRO A 536 -7.66 3.52 8.22
N LYS A 537 -6.86 4.30 7.47
CA LYS A 537 -6.42 5.65 7.86
C LYS A 537 -7.56 6.60 8.16
N ASP A 538 -8.61 6.54 7.33
CA ASP A 538 -9.76 7.45 7.42
C ASP A 538 -10.91 6.90 8.29
N ALA A 539 -10.71 5.74 8.92
CA ALA A 539 -11.69 5.17 9.82
C ALA A 539 -11.72 5.92 11.17
N ALA A 540 -12.92 6.06 11.72
CA ALA A 540 -13.10 6.65 13.03
C ALA A 540 -12.39 5.85 14.12
N ALA A 541 -12.05 6.54 15.22
CA ALA A 541 -11.52 5.90 16.41
C ALA A 541 -12.45 4.77 16.91
N PRO A 542 -11.90 3.66 17.47
CA PRO A 542 -12.72 2.56 17.97
C PRO A 542 -13.64 2.89 19.13
N GLY A 543 -13.50 4.07 19.71
CA GLY A 543 -14.28 4.56 20.84
C GLY A 543 -13.82 5.95 21.25
N SER A 544 -14.23 6.41 22.44
CA SER A 544 -13.83 7.72 22.97
C SER A 544 -12.30 7.87 22.99
N THR A 545 -11.83 9.01 22.52
CA THR A 545 -10.41 9.42 22.58
C THR A 545 -10.14 10.34 23.77
N TYR A 546 -11.13 10.56 24.60
CA TYR A 546 -10.99 11.45 25.77
C TYR A 546 -10.05 10.83 26.81
N GLN A 547 -9.11 11.62 27.33
CA GLN A 547 -8.16 11.23 28.37
C GLN A 547 -7.44 9.89 28.11
N SER A 548 -6.72 9.81 26.99
CA SER A 548 -5.86 8.66 26.72
C SER A 548 -4.59 8.63 27.57
N TYR A 549 -4.18 9.79 28.10
CA TYR A 549 -2.92 9.96 28.82
C TYR A 549 -2.98 11.10 29.83
N SER A 550 -2.26 10.96 30.95
CA SER A 550 -2.14 11.99 31.98
C SER A 550 -0.75 12.04 32.58
N GLU A 551 -0.23 13.25 32.79
CA GLU A 551 1.06 13.52 33.47
C GLU A 551 0.87 14.12 34.87
N THR A 552 -0.36 14.42 35.25
CA THR A 552 -0.68 15.08 36.51
C THR A 552 -1.46 14.17 37.44
N LYS A 553 -1.22 14.27 38.74
CA LYS A 553 -2.01 13.54 39.74
C LYS A 553 -3.48 13.84 39.57
N LEU A 554 -4.24 12.79 39.35
CA LEU A 554 -5.68 12.82 39.46
C LEU A 554 -6.04 13.15 40.91
N GLY A 555 -6.72 14.26 41.14
CA GLY A 555 -7.42 14.50 42.37
C GLY A 555 -6.77 15.37 43.45
N TYR A 556 -5.54 15.75 43.38
CA TYR A 556 -4.99 16.73 44.35
C TYR A 556 -3.97 17.65 43.74
N GLN A 557 -4.19 18.93 43.90
CA GLN A 557 -3.22 19.98 43.62
C GLN A 557 -2.95 20.78 44.89
N ASN A 558 -1.69 21.18 45.08
CA ASN A 558 -1.36 22.07 46.20
C ASN A 558 -2.16 23.39 46.02
N PRO A 559 -2.98 23.79 46.95
CA PRO A 559 -3.83 24.99 46.83
C PRO A 559 -3.03 26.28 46.68
N SER A 560 -1.73 26.26 46.87
CA SER A 560 -0.86 27.42 46.65
C SER A 560 -0.48 27.66 45.19
N TYR A 561 -0.84 26.75 44.27
CA TYR A 561 -0.40 26.82 42.87
C TYR A 561 -1.56 26.60 41.92
N MET A 562 -1.63 27.38 40.87
CA MET A 562 -2.46 27.13 39.70
C MET A 562 -1.64 26.51 38.59
N TYR A 563 -2.15 25.43 37.99
CA TYR A 563 -1.54 24.75 36.87
C TYR A 563 -2.34 24.98 35.60
N GLN A 564 -1.64 25.35 34.57
CA GLN A 564 -2.18 25.39 33.23
C GLN A 564 -2.15 23.98 32.64
N LEU A 565 -3.30 23.33 32.58
CA LEU A 565 -3.46 22.05 31.93
C LEU A 565 -3.66 22.28 30.44
N SER A 566 -2.61 22.23 29.66
CA SER A 566 -2.71 22.09 28.21
C SER A 566 -2.45 20.64 27.82
N SER A 567 -2.99 20.20 26.69
CA SER A 567 -2.72 18.87 26.13
C SER A 567 -1.22 18.57 25.89
N LYS A 568 -0.35 19.54 26.14
CA LYS A 568 1.10 19.45 25.86
C LYS A 568 2.01 19.76 27.04
N SER A 569 1.55 20.44 28.07
CA SER A 569 2.38 20.70 29.26
C SER A 569 1.54 21.26 30.39
N VAL A 570 1.88 20.88 31.61
CA VAL A 570 1.38 21.54 32.82
C VAL A 570 2.26 22.75 33.08
N ARG A 571 1.69 23.92 33.07
CA ARG A 571 2.38 25.17 33.41
C ARG A 571 1.82 25.71 34.71
N LEU A 572 2.71 26.01 35.63
CA LEU A 572 2.35 26.78 36.81
C LEU A 572 2.02 28.22 36.42
N VAL A 573 0.83 28.69 36.72
CA VAL A 573 0.36 30.01 36.31
C VAL A 573 0.25 31.00 37.47
N GLY A 574 0.45 30.53 38.71
CA GLY A 574 0.32 31.35 39.91
C GLY A 574 -0.43 30.65 41.03
N SER A 575 -0.77 31.37 42.09
CA SER A 575 -1.59 30.88 43.19
C SER A 575 -3.03 31.35 43.04
N GLY A 576 -4.01 30.47 43.23
CA GLY A 576 -5.41 30.83 43.16
C GLY A 576 -6.38 29.65 43.18
N PRO A 577 -7.68 29.94 43.13
CA PRO A 577 -8.72 28.97 43.42
C PRO A 577 -9.05 27.96 42.30
N PHE A 578 -8.41 28.04 41.13
CA PHE A 578 -8.78 27.25 39.97
C PHE A 578 -7.73 26.20 39.57
N ALA A 579 -6.92 25.76 40.55
CA ALA A 579 -5.81 24.84 40.31
C ALA A 579 -6.23 23.38 40.12
N TYR A 580 -7.48 23.04 40.41
CA TYR A 580 -7.95 21.67 40.39
C TYR A 580 -8.84 21.37 39.19
N ARG A 581 -8.59 20.24 38.56
CA ARG A 581 -9.48 19.67 37.53
C ARG A 581 -9.74 18.20 37.89
N GLN A 582 -11.02 17.84 37.96
CA GLN A 582 -11.44 16.46 38.12
C GLN A 582 -11.39 15.73 36.78
N GLU A 583 -10.64 14.65 36.70
CA GLU A 583 -10.65 13.85 35.50
C GLU A 583 -11.83 12.89 35.44
N SER A 584 -12.26 12.55 34.22
CA SER A 584 -13.37 11.62 34.02
C SER A 584 -13.02 10.24 34.55
N ARG A 585 -13.89 9.68 35.35
CA ARG A 585 -13.84 8.33 35.89
C ARG A 585 -14.69 7.34 35.12
N LEU A 586 -15.34 7.79 34.04
CA LEU A 586 -16.22 6.96 33.23
C LEU A 586 -15.48 6.23 32.14
N SER A 587 -15.85 4.96 31.94
CA SER A 587 -15.54 4.26 30.72
C SER A 587 -16.26 4.92 29.54
N PRO A 588 -15.65 4.96 28.35
CA PRO A 588 -16.34 5.40 27.11
C PRO A 588 -17.61 4.61 26.79
N THR A 589 -17.75 3.41 27.35
CA THR A 589 -18.92 2.53 27.18
C THR A 589 -19.86 2.56 28.38
N ALA A 590 -19.68 3.53 29.29
CA ALA A 590 -20.53 3.64 30.48
C ALA A 590 -21.99 3.83 30.11
N THR A 591 -22.86 3.09 30.78
CA THR A 591 -24.30 3.27 30.68
C THR A 591 -24.75 4.56 31.38
N TYR A 592 -25.97 5.01 31.10
CA TYR A 592 -26.60 6.10 31.81
C TYR A 592 -26.51 5.93 33.33
N ASP A 593 -26.85 4.75 33.85
CA ASP A 593 -26.85 4.47 35.28
C ASP A 593 -25.44 4.54 35.87
N GLN A 594 -24.44 4.08 35.13
CA GLN A 594 -23.03 4.18 35.54
C GLN A 594 -22.56 5.64 35.56
N ALA A 595 -23.00 6.46 34.61
CA ALA A 595 -22.69 7.88 34.58
C ALA A 595 -23.31 8.61 35.78
N VAL A 596 -24.59 8.40 36.03
CA VAL A 596 -25.27 8.97 37.19
C VAL A 596 -24.64 8.49 38.51
N ALA A 597 -24.32 7.19 38.62
CA ALA A 597 -23.68 6.63 39.81
C ALA A 597 -22.29 7.26 40.06
N THR A 598 -21.47 7.44 39.03
CA THR A 598 -20.15 8.07 39.10
C THR A 598 -20.24 9.54 39.50
N PHE A 599 -21.14 10.27 38.89
CA PHE A 599 -21.45 11.67 39.22
C PHE A 599 -21.81 11.83 40.69
N LEU A 600 -22.75 11.01 41.20
CA LEU A 600 -23.18 11.02 42.57
C LEU A 600 -22.11 10.52 43.55
N ALA A 601 -21.28 9.57 43.12
CA ALA A 601 -20.13 9.12 43.94
C ALA A 601 -19.12 10.24 44.11
N THR A 602 -18.83 10.99 43.04
CA THR A 602 -17.98 12.19 43.13
C THR A 602 -18.59 13.24 44.04
N ALA A 603 -19.88 13.52 43.89
CA ALA A 603 -20.56 14.47 44.78
C ALA A 603 -20.43 14.07 46.26
N ARG A 604 -20.57 12.78 46.59
CA ARG A 604 -20.40 12.27 47.95
C ARG A 604 -18.97 12.38 48.46
N SER A 605 -17.96 12.28 47.58
CA SER A 605 -16.56 12.45 47.96
C SER A 605 -16.22 13.86 48.44
N TYR A 606 -17.04 14.84 48.08
CA TYR A 606 -16.89 16.23 48.51
C TYR A 606 -17.52 16.52 49.89
N LEU A 607 -18.29 15.59 50.46
CA LEU A 607 -18.92 15.85 51.78
C LEU A 607 -17.87 16.24 52.85
N GLY A 608 -18.13 17.30 53.56
CA GLY A 608 -17.20 17.88 54.56
C GLY A 608 -16.13 18.80 53.95
N THR A 609 -16.06 18.93 52.62
CA THR A 609 -15.12 19.89 51.97
C THR A 609 -15.51 21.32 52.37
N PRO A 610 -14.52 22.15 52.87
CA PRO A 610 -14.79 23.53 53.25
C PRO A 610 -15.38 24.35 52.10
N TYR A 611 -16.34 25.24 52.42
CA TYR A 611 -16.86 26.21 51.50
C TYR A 611 -15.89 27.39 51.32
N HIS A 612 -15.45 27.61 50.12
CA HIS A 612 -14.68 28.81 49.78
C HIS A 612 -15.31 29.44 48.53
N TRP A 613 -15.72 30.67 48.67
CA TRP A 613 -16.28 31.42 47.54
C TRP A 613 -15.28 31.45 46.39
N ASP A 614 -15.77 31.13 45.20
CA ASP A 614 -15.00 31.19 43.99
C ASP A 614 -13.86 30.14 43.86
N TRP A 615 -14.04 28.99 44.51
CA TRP A 615 -13.08 27.89 44.53
C TRP A 615 -13.67 26.63 43.87
N ALA A 616 -12.81 25.91 43.14
CA ALA A 616 -13.10 24.62 42.53
C ALA A 616 -11.90 23.68 42.72
N TYR A 617 -11.67 23.24 43.99
CA TYR A 617 -10.59 22.35 44.32
C TYR A 617 -11.05 20.91 44.61
N ALA A 618 -10.06 20.04 44.89
CA ALA A 618 -10.27 18.65 45.26
C ALA A 618 -11.14 18.49 46.51
N PRO A 619 -11.78 17.30 46.65
CA PRO A 619 -12.46 16.94 47.91
C PRO A 619 -11.55 17.14 49.14
N GLY A 620 -12.09 17.76 50.18
CA GLY A 620 -11.37 18.08 51.40
C GLY A 620 -10.55 19.36 51.38
N VAL A 621 -10.35 20.01 50.25
CA VAL A 621 -9.54 21.23 50.10
C VAL A 621 -10.40 22.48 50.16
N GLY A 622 -11.37 22.62 49.28
CA GLY A 622 -12.30 23.73 49.23
C GLY A 622 -13.05 23.85 47.93
N THR A 623 -14.29 24.32 47.98
CA THR A 623 -15.10 24.55 46.76
C THR A 623 -16.25 25.48 47.07
N ASP A 624 -16.79 26.19 46.03
CA ASP A 624 -18.09 26.81 46.10
C ASP A 624 -19.18 25.92 45.48
N CYS A 625 -20.40 26.42 45.37
CA CYS A 625 -21.52 25.62 44.82
C CYS A 625 -21.37 25.31 43.35
N ALA A 626 -20.86 26.22 42.54
CA ALA A 626 -20.68 26.03 41.10
C ALA A 626 -19.44 25.17 40.80
N GLY A 627 -18.31 25.44 41.45
CA GLY A 627 -17.08 24.64 41.36
C GLY A 627 -17.26 23.20 41.78
N PHE A 628 -18.04 22.94 42.80
CA PHE A 628 -18.46 21.61 43.21
C PHE A 628 -19.20 20.84 42.13
N VAL A 629 -20.22 21.47 41.52
CA VAL A 629 -20.99 20.85 40.44
C VAL A 629 -20.14 20.61 39.20
N GLN A 630 -19.29 21.56 38.87
CA GLN A 630 -18.34 21.43 37.72
C GLN A 630 -17.42 20.24 37.92
N SER A 631 -16.83 20.08 39.07
CA SER A 631 -15.96 18.94 39.38
C SER A 631 -16.70 17.60 39.27
N CYS A 632 -17.97 17.56 39.63
CA CYS A 632 -18.82 16.39 39.45
C CYS A 632 -19.11 16.13 37.96
N MET A 633 -19.39 17.17 37.17
CA MET A 633 -19.58 17.07 35.70
C MET A 633 -18.30 16.60 35.00
N GLU A 634 -17.15 17.10 35.37
CA GLU A 634 -15.85 16.65 34.88
C GLU A 634 -15.59 15.17 35.17
N SER A 635 -16.01 14.66 36.32
CA SER A 635 -15.83 13.25 36.70
C SER A 635 -16.55 12.28 35.75
N VAL A 636 -17.52 12.75 35.01
CA VAL A 636 -18.28 12.00 34.00
C VAL A 636 -17.97 12.45 32.58
N GLY A 637 -16.88 13.22 32.38
CA GLY A 637 -16.40 13.64 31.09
C GLY A 637 -17.21 14.74 30.40
N MET A 638 -18.11 15.42 31.14
CA MET A 638 -18.86 16.53 30.61
C MET A 638 -17.96 17.76 30.49
N GLN A 639 -17.77 18.22 29.26
CA GLN A 639 -17.12 19.50 28.97
C GLN A 639 -18.20 20.52 28.67
N THR A 640 -18.54 21.31 29.65
CA THR A 640 -19.35 22.52 29.42
C THR A 640 -18.42 23.70 29.14
N PRO A 641 -18.90 24.81 28.56
CA PRO A 641 -18.11 26.03 28.43
C PRO A 641 -17.45 26.50 29.75
N TYR A 642 -18.01 26.12 30.88
CA TYR A 642 -17.50 26.42 32.23
C TYR A 642 -16.34 25.54 32.66
N ASN A 643 -16.14 24.38 31.99
CA ASN A 643 -15.13 23.39 32.32
C ASN A 643 -13.90 23.46 31.41
N THR A 644 -13.90 24.32 30.40
CA THR A 644 -12.72 24.47 29.55
C THR A 644 -11.63 25.21 30.31
N PHE A 645 -10.43 24.71 30.17
CA PHE A 645 -9.25 25.32 30.76
C PHE A 645 -9.09 26.80 30.37
N GLU A 646 -9.41 27.13 29.11
CA GLU A 646 -9.36 28.51 28.58
C GLU A 646 -10.30 29.44 29.32
N HIS A 647 -11.51 28.99 29.68
CA HIS A 647 -12.44 29.76 30.51
C HIS A 647 -11.90 29.98 31.92
N ARG A 648 -11.32 28.95 32.54
CA ARG A 648 -10.70 29.08 33.88
C ARG A 648 -9.48 29.99 33.89
N GLN A 649 -8.74 30.05 32.76
CA GLN A 649 -7.59 30.95 32.61
C GLN A 649 -8.02 32.41 32.40
N ALA A 650 -9.13 32.62 31.73
CA ALA A 650 -9.67 33.94 31.49
C ALA A 650 -10.22 34.58 32.77
N GLU A 651 -10.52 33.82 33.80
CA GLU A 651 -11.01 34.29 35.12
C GLU A 651 -9.97 35.03 35.96
N SER A 652 -8.68 34.89 35.64
CA SER A 652 -7.68 35.78 36.21
C SER A 652 -7.89 37.24 35.76
N ASN A 653 -8.75 37.44 34.77
CA ASN A 653 -9.16 38.74 34.25
C ASN A 653 -10.61 39.00 34.69
N ARG A 654 -10.80 39.91 35.62
CA ARG A 654 -12.05 40.22 36.36
C ARG A 654 -13.30 40.43 35.47
N ALA A 655 -13.15 40.60 34.17
CA ALA A 655 -14.22 40.80 33.20
C ALA A 655 -14.92 39.44 32.77
N LEU A 656 -14.28 38.28 32.99
CA LEU A 656 -14.81 36.94 32.60
C LEU A 656 -15.31 36.16 33.79
N TRP A 657 -15.29 36.73 34.96
CA TRP A 657 -15.68 36.16 36.24
C TRP A 657 -17.11 35.70 36.35
N GLN A 658 -17.93 36.13 35.41
CA GLN A 658 -19.41 35.88 35.47
C GLN A 658 -19.79 34.50 34.90
N ASP A 659 -18.87 33.78 34.24
CA ASP A 659 -19.20 32.56 33.51
C ASP A 659 -19.32 31.31 34.39
N HIS A 660 -18.78 31.33 35.59
CA HIS A 660 -18.77 30.18 36.53
C HIS A 660 -19.81 30.19 37.63
N ASN A 661 -20.74 31.11 37.62
CA ASN A 661 -21.73 31.17 38.69
C ASN A 661 -22.96 30.30 38.40
N ALA A 662 -23.67 29.93 39.47
CA ALA A 662 -24.85 29.11 39.39
C ALA A 662 -25.96 29.68 38.50
N ASN A 663 -26.04 31.00 38.32
CA ASN A 663 -27.02 31.64 37.46
C ASN A 663 -26.71 31.46 35.99
N ASN A 664 -25.41 31.48 35.62
CA ASN A 664 -24.97 31.23 34.25
C ASN A 664 -25.10 29.75 33.88
N MET A 665 -24.81 28.83 34.79
CA MET A 665 -25.14 27.41 34.61
C MET A 665 -26.64 27.20 34.37
N ARG A 666 -27.49 27.87 35.12
CA ARG A 666 -28.94 27.80 34.90
C ARG A 666 -29.35 28.32 33.53
N ALA A 667 -28.68 29.31 33.00
CA ALA A 667 -28.97 29.91 31.71
C ALA A 667 -28.36 29.14 30.53
N ASP A 668 -27.53 28.12 30.77
CA ASP A 668 -26.87 27.34 29.74
C ASP A 668 -27.87 26.47 28.99
N SER A 669 -27.92 26.64 27.67
CA SER A 669 -28.82 25.87 26.78
C SER A 669 -28.49 24.37 26.71
N HIS A 670 -27.28 23.96 27.10
CA HIS A 670 -26.87 22.56 27.20
C HIS A 670 -27.36 21.85 28.46
N ILE A 671 -27.97 22.61 29.38
CA ILE A 671 -28.61 22.09 30.61
C ILE A 671 -30.11 22.28 30.51
N PRO A 672 -30.84 21.40 29.79
CA PRO A 672 -32.27 21.53 29.61
C PRO A 672 -33.02 21.48 30.95
N HIS A 673 -34.01 22.32 31.11
CA HIS A 673 -34.82 22.36 32.30
C HIS A 673 -35.96 21.34 32.24
N VAL A 674 -36.22 20.69 33.36
CA VAL A 674 -37.34 19.76 33.55
C VAL A 674 -38.28 20.23 34.64
N ALA A 675 -39.50 19.72 34.64
CA ALA A 675 -40.44 20.02 35.71
C ALA A 675 -39.95 19.54 37.09
N LEU A 676 -40.22 20.27 38.13
CA LEU A 676 -39.85 19.90 39.50
C LEU A 676 -40.36 18.51 39.90
N SER A 677 -41.54 18.11 39.41
CA SER A 677 -42.11 16.78 39.63
C SER A 677 -41.38 15.65 38.87
N ALA A 678 -40.64 15.98 37.81
CA ALA A 678 -39.91 15.03 36.96
C ALA A 678 -38.43 14.86 37.37
N ARG A 679 -37.97 15.48 38.48
CA ARG A 679 -36.59 15.42 38.95
C ARG A 679 -36.16 13.99 39.26
N ARG A 680 -34.92 13.68 38.97
CA ARG A 680 -34.23 12.37 39.20
C ARG A 680 -32.88 12.59 39.88
N PRO A 681 -32.36 11.63 40.65
CA PRO A 681 -30.99 11.71 41.15
C PRO A 681 -30.01 12.02 40.04
N GLY A 682 -29.09 12.98 40.27
CA GLY A 682 -28.18 13.52 39.29
C GLY A 682 -28.64 14.81 38.59
N ASP A 683 -29.89 15.20 38.69
CA ASP A 683 -30.36 16.52 38.25
C ASP A 683 -29.78 17.65 39.09
N LEU A 684 -29.51 18.80 38.49
CA LEU A 684 -29.08 20.01 39.17
C LEU A 684 -30.29 20.81 39.70
N VAL A 685 -30.19 21.32 40.91
CA VAL A 685 -31.21 22.16 41.51
C VAL A 685 -30.71 23.59 41.63
N PHE A 686 -31.31 24.48 40.86
CA PHE A 686 -30.89 25.89 40.83
C PHE A 686 -31.76 26.78 41.70
N TYR A 687 -31.08 27.61 42.48
CA TYR A 687 -31.62 28.70 43.30
C TYR A 687 -31.02 30.04 42.80
N ASN A 688 -31.42 31.13 43.37
CA ASN A 688 -30.81 32.41 43.09
C ASN A 688 -29.35 32.44 43.62
N GLY A 689 -28.39 32.46 42.71
CA GLY A 689 -26.97 32.48 43.05
C GLY A 689 -26.44 31.18 43.67
N HIS A 690 -27.18 30.06 43.58
CA HIS A 690 -26.77 28.80 44.19
C HIS A 690 -27.24 27.59 43.39
N VAL A 691 -26.42 26.50 43.42
CA VAL A 691 -26.73 25.23 42.77
C VAL A 691 -26.38 24.06 43.67
N GLY A 692 -27.18 23.00 43.61
CA GLY A 692 -26.92 21.73 44.27
C GLY A 692 -27.26 20.54 43.39
N ILE A 693 -26.89 19.34 43.79
CA ILE A 693 -27.14 18.08 43.10
C ILE A 693 -28.24 17.31 43.81
N TYR A 694 -29.30 16.99 43.10
CA TYR A 694 -30.40 16.20 43.66
C TYR A 694 -30.00 14.74 43.79
N VAL A 695 -30.21 14.16 44.97
CA VAL A 695 -29.82 12.77 45.33
C VAL A 695 -31.01 11.87 45.67
N GLY A 696 -32.23 12.37 45.52
CA GLY A 696 -33.46 11.66 45.88
C GLY A 696 -34.06 12.14 47.21
N ASN A 697 -35.29 11.75 47.48
CA ASN A 697 -36.00 11.99 48.74
C ASN A 697 -35.98 13.48 49.21
N ASP A 698 -36.18 14.38 48.27
CA ASP A 698 -36.14 15.83 48.49
C ASP A 698 -34.84 16.34 49.12
N THR A 699 -33.74 15.61 48.87
CA THR A 699 -32.41 15.90 49.42
C THR A 699 -31.46 16.30 48.28
N ILE A 700 -30.60 17.27 48.56
CA ILE A 700 -29.49 17.69 47.67
C ILE A 700 -28.17 17.60 48.41
N ILE A 701 -27.07 17.35 47.65
CA ILE A 701 -25.72 17.67 48.07
C ILE A 701 -25.38 19.03 47.51
N ASN A 702 -24.92 19.94 48.35
CA ASN A 702 -24.57 21.28 47.91
C ASN A 702 -23.44 21.86 48.82
N ALA A 703 -22.67 22.80 48.24
CA ALA A 703 -21.70 23.58 48.99
C ALA A 703 -22.36 24.86 49.48
N THR A 704 -22.49 24.95 50.80
CA THR A 704 -23.05 26.11 51.49
C THR A 704 -22.01 26.71 52.41
N PRO A 705 -22.16 27.94 52.90
CA PRO A 705 -21.26 28.50 53.90
C PRO A 705 -20.99 27.51 55.04
N GLY A 706 -19.73 27.17 55.22
CA GLY A 706 -19.21 26.12 56.08
C GLY A 706 -18.59 24.98 55.31
N TYR A 707 -19.40 24.13 54.68
CA TYR A 707 -18.89 22.95 53.95
C TYR A 707 -19.92 22.33 53.00
N VAL A 708 -19.47 21.37 52.20
CA VAL A 708 -20.34 20.55 51.35
C VAL A 708 -21.08 19.56 52.20
N GLN A 709 -22.41 19.54 52.10
CA GLN A 709 -23.30 18.75 52.95
C GLN A 709 -24.59 18.32 52.29
N TYR A 710 -25.27 17.35 52.88
CA TYR A 710 -26.67 17.07 52.57
C TYR A 710 -27.57 18.13 53.19
N THR A 711 -28.51 18.65 52.39
CA THR A 711 -29.60 19.52 52.91
C THR A 711 -30.91 19.10 52.28
N ASN A 712 -32.01 19.42 52.96
CA ASN A 712 -33.33 19.32 52.35
C ASN A 712 -33.46 20.34 51.22
N MET A 713 -34.05 19.91 50.11
CA MET A 713 -34.31 20.76 48.99
C MET A 713 -35.38 21.81 49.36
N TRP A 714 -35.04 23.10 49.26
CA TRP A 714 -35.97 24.21 49.52
C TRP A 714 -36.92 24.42 48.31
N LYS A 715 -37.91 23.53 48.17
CA LYS A 715 -38.79 23.47 46.97
C LYS A 715 -39.42 24.82 46.58
N TRP A 716 -39.75 25.66 47.55
CA TRP A 716 -40.35 26.99 47.34
C TRP A 716 -39.34 28.05 46.84
N ARG A 717 -38.05 27.75 46.83
CA ARG A 717 -36.96 28.61 46.31
C ARG A 717 -36.36 28.10 45.02
N VAL A 718 -36.75 26.92 44.53
CA VAL A 718 -36.23 26.34 43.33
C VAL A 718 -36.61 27.17 42.12
N LEU A 719 -35.64 27.63 41.35
CA LEU A 719 -35.82 28.39 40.12
C LEU A 719 -35.86 27.48 38.89
N ALA A 720 -35.12 26.41 38.87
CA ALA A 720 -35.08 25.41 37.81
C ALA A 720 -34.50 24.09 38.29
N ILE A 721 -34.85 23.02 37.61
CA ILE A 721 -34.20 21.71 37.66
C ILE A 721 -33.48 21.51 36.35
N GLY A 722 -32.17 21.43 36.34
CA GLY A 722 -31.37 21.20 35.15
C GLY A 722 -31.05 19.71 34.99
N ARG A 723 -31.33 19.15 33.80
CA ARG A 723 -31.04 17.75 33.51
C ARG A 723 -29.77 17.63 32.64
N ILE A 724 -28.71 17.09 33.21
CA ILE A 724 -27.45 16.90 32.52
C ILE A 724 -27.30 15.47 31.95
N PHE A 725 -28.16 14.54 32.36
CA PHE A 725 -28.21 13.18 31.83
C PHE A 725 -29.54 12.96 31.13
N SER A 726 -29.53 12.69 29.83
CA SER A 726 -30.72 12.44 28.99
C SER A 726 -30.89 10.96 28.64
#